data_56757aed6d53b5cc639e7a2e1712eb8f
#
_entry.id   56757aed6d53b5cc639e7a2e1712eb8f
#
_cell.length_a   1.000
_cell.length_b   1.000
_cell.length_c   1.000
_cell.angle_alpha   90.00
_cell.angle_beta   90.00
_cell.angle_gamma   90.00
#
_symmetry.space_group_name_H-M   'P 1'
#
loop_
_entity.id
_entity.type
_entity.pdbx_description
1 polymer ?
#
loop_
_entity_poly.entity_id
_entity_poly.type
_entity_poly.pdbx_seq_one_letter_code
_entity_poly.pdbx_strand_id
1 'polypeptide(L)'
;MHLRFWGTRGSIPTPGPQTAVFGGNTSCVELRTKDGTTLVLDCGTGIRLLGLDMLSRPGPHRVHLLLGHTHWDHIQGFPFFTPAFLPGTELNIYGSIAFQRSLEDSLSGQMQYSYFPVKLQDLPSRIHYTELEEGFFRIGEALVETQYLNHTAPTIAYRITCDGATVAYVTDHEPFWNSPGPRFDHPGDQRHIKFLKGADLVIHDAQYTSEEYATKLAWGHSPAEYVTDIAIAAGAARLALFHHDPAHDDDTIKRIQDSQRERAAAAGSSLDVFAAAEGVELEIFGKGAEKAIVEVSALERRPVLGRQVLIVTHHRADISAIEQVLQDDDLLLTAVLNGRSALEMARDIRPDLVIVNAKLTDGDGARFIQQLRTLLGKSDLPIIVLTEARGPSEMIYSAETEATDYIARPFSPPMLRTRVHAWLARTISPAVTPAELPLVARPAGKDETELEKEPVDQARSADILVSGSPFAALTAEQRSRLMARATEHTYAPGHVVIHQDEPGGTAFLIISGRVRVLESVPDSPVEMFLGELGPGETFGESGLLRERPRSASVVTLERTRCVSIPAEDFLQMLQESPEMSMALLRAFAGRLHDADRLLARYAPDPLTGLPGRRAFHEVYRRLTAGTRRRGTSVVLLVIDVLHLKDINDRFGYSVGNDVLRTVADALIESSRASDLVARYGGDEFTILLTDAAAKDAELVINRVQQKLRQLTIYRNLPLTVECRCGYAFSQAPPDSPDELLRLADEDMQGKRSKRAK
;
A
#
# COMPACT_ATOMS: atom_id res chain seq x y z
N MET A 1 16.62 27.66 -15.17
CA MET A 1 16.85 26.24 -14.88
C MET A 1 17.50 25.59 -16.09
N HIS A 2 18.43 24.65 -15.89
CA HIS A 2 19.07 23.86 -16.93
C HIS A 2 18.50 22.44 -16.90
N LEU A 3 18.08 21.90 -18.05
CA LEU A 3 17.47 20.59 -18.18
C LEU A 3 18.26 19.76 -19.21
N ARG A 4 18.44 18.45 -18.94
CA ARG A 4 19.04 17.50 -19.89
C ARG A 4 18.27 16.17 -19.88
N PHE A 5 18.00 15.65 -21.07
CA PHE A 5 17.41 14.32 -21.25
C PHE A 5 18.52 13.26 -21.29
N TRP A 6 18.43 12.26 -20.41
CA TRP A 6 19.37 11.14 -20.33
C TRP A 6 18.74 9.82 -20.78
N GLY A 7 17.42 9.75 -20.87
CA GLY A 7 16.63 8.67 -21.38
C GLY A 7 15.21 9.13 -21.69
N THR A 8 14.66 8.68 -22.81
CA THR A 8 13.41 9.18 -23.41
C THR A 8 12.44 8.09 -23.81
N ARG A 9 12.84 6.82 -23.73
CA ARG A 9 12.02 5.65 -24.10
C ARG A 9 11.11 5.20 -22.99
N GLY A 10 9.97 4.61 -23.37
CA GLY A 10 9.06 3.91 -22.49
C GLY A 10 9.27 2.41 -22.47
N SER A 11 8.72 1.75 -21.47
CA SER A 11 8.58 0.30 -21.28
C SER A 11 9.90 -0.47 -21.18
N ILE A 12 10.78 -0.42 -22.18
CA ILE A 12 12.08 -1.12 -22.20
C ILE A 12 13.15 -0.33 -22.97
N PRO A 13 14.43 -0.47 -22.62
CA PRO A 13 15.49 0.14 -23.39
C PRO A 13 15.62 -0.52 -24.77
N THR A 14 15.76 0.30 -25.82
CA THR A 14 15.87 -0.12 -27.22
C THR A 14 17.08 0.51 -27.92
N PRO A 15 18.30 0.23 -27.46
CA PRO A 15 19.50 0.78 -28.10
C PRO A 15 19.74 0.13 -29.46
N GLY A 16 20.00 0.94 -30.49
CA GLY A 16 20.29 0.45 -31.83
C GLY A 16 20.47 1.55 -32.86
N PRO A 17 20.85 1.21 -34.10
CA PRO A 17 20.99 2.20 -35.17
C PRO A 17 19.72 2.95 -35.51
N GLN A 18 18.55 2.32 -35.26
CA GLN A 18 17.22 2.91 -35.57
C GLN A 18 16.70 3.84 -34.46
N THR A 19 17.43 3.93 -33.36
CA THR A 19 17.05 4.75 -32.19
C THR A 19 18.19 5.70 -31.79
N ALA A 20 19.12 5.96 -32.70
CA ALA A 20 20.32 6.74 -32.41
C ALA A 20 20.07 8.24 -32.30
N VAL A 21 18.99 8.76 -32.90
CA VAL A 21 18.65 10.19 -32.91
C VAL A 21 17.91 10.60 -31.63
N PHE A 22 16.87 9.86 -31.26
CA PHE A 22 16.07 10.16 -30.08
C PHE A 22 16.52 9.41 -28.82
N GLY A 23 17.32 8.38 -28.99
CA GLY A 23 17.89 7.60 -27.89
C GLY A 23 17.15 6.30 -27.62
N GLY A 24 17.82 5.38 -26.93
CA GLY A 24 17.31 4.04 -26.58
C GLY A 24 17.22 3.77 -25.08
N ASN A 25 17.60 4.71 -24.21
CA ASN A 25 17.49 4.57 -22.76
C ASN A 25 16.09 4.94 -22.25
N THR A 26 15.66 4.29 -21.17
CA THR A 26 14.38 4.58 -20.53
C THR A 26 14.45 5.81 -19.65
N SER A 27 13.29 6.30 -19.24
CA SER A 27 12.99 7.59 -18.63
C SER A 27 14.01 8.07 -17.60
N CYS A 28 14.71 9.17 -17.93
CA CYS A 28 15.58 9.89 -16.97
C CYS A 28 15.82 11.31 -17.46
N VAL A 29 15.43 12.31 -16.65
CA VAL A 29 15.63 13.73 -16.96
C VAL A 29 16.31 14.42 -15.80
N GLU A 30 17.38 15.15 -16.05
CA GLU A 30 18.07 15.99 -15.06
C GLU A 30 17.58 17.42 -15.14
N LEU A 31 17.27 18.03 -14.01
CA LEU A 31 16.97 19.45 -13.86
C LEU A 31 17.93 20.05 -12.82
N ARG A 32 18.69 21.08 -13.20
CA ARG A 32 19.59 21.83 -12.32
C ARG A 32 19.10 23.25 -12.17
N THR A 33 18.97 23.68 -10.94
CA THR A 33 18.62 25.06 -10.58
C THR A 33 19.87 25.94 -10.45
N LYS A 34 19.70 27.25 -10.43
CA LYS A 34 20.81 28.20 -10.31
C LYS A 34 21.55 28.13 -8.97
N ASP A 35 20.86 27.71 -7.92
CA ASP A 35 21.45 27.49 -6.59
C ASP A 35 22.26 26.19 -6.50
N GLY A 36 22.33 25.40 -7.58
CA GLY A 36 23.07 24.15 -7.67
C GLY A 36 22.30 22.92 -7.22
N THR A 37 21.01 23.04 -6.90
CA THR A 37 20.16 21.89 -6.58
C THR A 37 19.98 20.99 -7.81
N THR A 38 20.25 19.70 -7.67
CA THR A 38 20.09 18.70 -8.73
C THR A 38 18.84 17.85 -8.45
N LEU A 39 17.88 17.94 -9.36
CA LEU A 39 16.66 17.14 -9.38
C LEU A 39 16.76 16.16 -10.55
N VAL A 40 16.44 14.90 -10.30
CA VAL A 40 16.42 13.84 -11.32
C VAL A 40 15.01 13.27 -11.36
N LEU A 41 14.41 13.30 -12.54
CA LEU A 41 13.04 12.83 -12.79
C LEU A 41 13.15 11.45 -13.42
N ASP A 42 12.72 10.44 -12.68
CA ASP A 42 12.87 9.01 -12.91
C ASP A 42 14.33 8.52 -13.01
N CYS A 43 14.50 7.23 -12.80
CA CYS A 43 15.79 6.54 -12.83
C CYS A 43 15.77 5.29 -13.71
N GLY A 44 15.21 5.40 -14.92
CA GLY A 44 15.37 4.42 -15.97
C GLY A 44 16.84 4.25 -16.38
N THR A 45 17.12 3.51 -17.45
CA THR A 45 18.50 3.19 -17.83
C THR A 45 19.37 4.41 -18.15
N GLY A 46 18.75 5.55 -18.51
CA GLY A 46 19.43 6.82 -18.73
C GLY A 46 20.22 7.34 -17.51
N ILE A 47 19.82 6.98 -16.28
CA ILE A 47 20.51 7.45 -15.07
C ILE A 47 21.95 6.94 -14.96
N ARG A 48 22.27 5.82 -15.63
CA ARG A 48 23.65 5.32 -15.69
C ARG A 48 24.60 6.35 -16.34
N LEU A 49 24.18 6.96 -17.43
CA LEU A 49 24.99 7.97 -18.14
C LEU A 49 25.08 9.26 -17.33
N LEU A 50 23.98 9.69 -16.70
CA LEU A 50 23.97 10.81 -15.75
C LEU A 50 24.94 10.55 -14.61
N GLY A 51 24.96 9.32 -14.03
CA GLY A 51 25.87 8.95 -12.96
C GLY A 51 27.33 9.09 -13.34
N LEU A 52 27.70 8.68 -14.55
CA LEU A 52 29.06 8.83 -15.08
C LEU A 52 29.43 10.30 -15.30
N ASP A 53 28.52 11.12 -15.81
CA ASP A 53 28.72 12.55 -15.97
C ASP A 53 28.91 13.25 -14.60
N MET A 54 28.12 12.87 -13.60
CA MET A 54 28.24 13.41 -12.24
C MET A 54 29.59 13.12 -11.60
N LEU A 55 30.27 12.00 -11.93
CA LEU A 55 31.62 11.72 -11.43
C LEU A 55 32.66 12.75 -11.89
N SER A 56 32.42 13.44 -12.99
CA SER A 56 33.30 14.52 -13.48
C SER A 56 33.04 15.85 -12.78
N ARG A 57 31.96 15.97 -12.01
CA ARG A 57 31.57 17.18 -11.28
C ARG A 57 32.17 17.18 -9.86
N PRO A 58 32.43 18.34 -9.25
CA PRO A 58 32.91 18.41 -7.87
C PRO A 58 31.90 17.77 -6.91
N GLY A 59 32.36 16.89 -6.02
CA GLY A 59 31.54 16.30 -4.95
C GLY A 59 31.65 17.07 -3.62
N PRO A 60 30.92 16.68 -2.57
CA PRO A 60 29.97 15.55 -2.50
C PRO A 60 28.67 15.82 -3.26
N HIS A 61 28.04 14.75 -3.75
CA HIS A 61 26.80 14.86 -4.52
C HIS A 61 25.58 14.81 -3.60
N ARG A 62 24.67 15.78 -3.77
CA ARG A 62 23.31 15.72 -3.22
C ARG A 62 22.33 15.68 -4.38
N VAL A 63 21.54 14.59 -4.45
CA VAL A 63 20.61 14.32 -5.54
C VAL A 63 19.22 14.14 -4.98
N HIS A 64 18.25 14.82 -5.59
CA HIS A 64 16.84 14.64 -5.32
C HIS A 64 16.23 13.87 -6.48
N LEU A 65 15.90 12.58 -6.25
CA LEU A 65 15.35 11.69 -7.25
C LEU A 65 13.82 11.63 -7.08
N LEU A 66 13.09 12.14 -8.05
CA LEU A 66 11.64 12.23 -8.07
C LEU A 66 11.11 11.15 -9.03
N LEU A 67 10.57 10.07 -8.48
CA LEU A 67 10.02 8.96 -9.24
C LEU A 67 8.55 9.19 -9.55
N GLY A 68 8.18 9.11 -10.85
CA GLY A 68 6.78 9.13 -11.26
C GLY A 68 6.02 7.95 -10.67
N HIS A 69 6.59 6.76 -10.82
CA HIS A 69 6.12 5.50 -10.22
C HIS A 69 7.22 4.43 -10.26
N THR A 70 6.91 3.19 -9.86
CA THR A 70 7.91 2.14 -9.69
C THR A 70 7.85 1.02 -10.74
N HIS A 71 7.31 1.26 -11.96
CA HIS A 71 7.51 0.34 -13.08
C HIS A 71 8.99 0.27 -13.47
N TRP A 72 9.38 -0.84 -14.06
CA TRP A 72 10.79 -1.13 -14.29
C TRP A 72 11.52 -0.08 -15.12
N ASP A 73 10.95 0.40 -16.17
CA ASP A 73 11.54 1.41 -17.04
C ASP A 73 11.80 2.77 -16.36
N HIS A 74 11.19 3.00 -15.18
CA HIS A 74 11.42 4.19 -14.34
C HIS A 74 12.42 3.95 -13.20
N ILE A 75 12.76 2.69 -12.87
CA ILE A 75 13.66 2.37 -11.75
C ILE A 75 14.84 1.46 -12.10
N GLN A 76 14.82 0.77 -13.25
CA GLN A 76 15.80 -0.26 -13.59
C GLN A 76 17.24 0.23 -13.70
N GLY A 77 17.46 1.53 -13.88
CA GLY A 77 18.81 2.11 -13.94
C GLY A 77 19.42 2.38 -12.56
N PHE A 78 18.62 2.42 -11.49
CA PHE A 78 19.07 2.76 -10.15
C PHE A 78 20.25 1.90 -9.66
N PRO A 79 20.28 0.57 -9.85
CA PRO A 79 21.42 -0.27 -9.46
C PRO A 79 22.76 0.11 -10.15
N PHE A 80 22.70 0.86 -11.24
CA PHE A 80 23.85 1.30 -12.02
C PHE A 80 24.16 2.80 -11.88
N PHE A 81 23.49 3.48 -10.93
CA PHE A 81 23.73 4.88 -10.60
C PHE A 81 25.01 5.04 -9.77
N THR A 82 26.13 5.25 -10.44
CA THR A 82 27.47 5.26 -9.82
C THR A 82 27.58 6.17 -8.56
N PRO A 83 26.98 7.38 -8.50
CA PRO A 83 27.06 8.20 -7.30
C PRO A 83 26.49 7.52 -6.03
N ALA A 84 25.56 6.58 -6.15
CA ALA A 84 25.05 5.83 -5.01
C ALA A 84 26.12 4.96 -4.32
N PHE A 85 27.17 4.61 -5.04
CA PHE A 85 28.29 3.83 -4.54
C PHE A 85 29.44 4.68 -3.97
N LEU A 86 29.27 5.98 -3.86
CA LEU A 86 30.31 6.90 -3.33
C LEU A 86 29.98 7.31 -1.88
N PRO A 87 30.94 7.14 -0.94
CA PRO A 87 30.80 7.71 0.39
C PRO A 87 30.59 9.23 0.32
N GLY A 88 29.67 9.75 1.13
CA GLY A 88 29.36 11.18 1.19
C GLY A 88 28.29 11.63 0.19
N THR A 89 27.84 10.78 -0.72
CA THR A 89 26.64 11.06 -1.53
C THR A 89 25.39 11.01 -0.66
N GLU A 90 24.48 11.97 -0.87
CA GLU A 90 23.16 12.04 -0.25
C GLU A 90 22.08 11.92 -1.34
N LEU A 91 21.26 10.87 -1.24
CA LEU A 91 20.16 10.62 -2.14
C LEU A 91 18.84 10.82 -1.39
N ASN A 92 18.04 11.77 -1.84
CA ASN A 92 16.69 12.01 -1.35
C ASN A 92 15.72 11.51 -2.41
N ILE A 93 15.07 10.38 -2.17
CA ILE A 93 14.20 9.69 -3.13
C ILE A 93 12.74 9.96 -2.77
N TYR A 94 12.01 10.50 -3.72
CA TYR A 94 10.60 10.84 -3.61
C TYR A 94 9.79 10.00 -4.60
N GLY A 95 8.60 9.56 -4.22
CA GLY A 95 7.71 8.82 -5.12
C GLY A 95 6.33 8.66 -4.54
N SER A 96 5.38 8.18 -5.33
CA SER A 96 4.01 7.95 -4.88
C SER A 96 3.94 6.84 -3.83
N ILE A 97 2.99 6.95 -2.92
CA ILE A 97 2.65 5.84 -2.00
C ILE A 97 2.20 4.65 -2.84
N ALA A 98 2.90 3.52 -2.69
CA ALA A 98 2.53 2.29 -3.37
C ALA A 98 1.57 1.46 -2.50
N PHE A 99 0.65 0.71 -3.15
CA PHE A 99 -0.41 -0.02 -2.45
C PHE A 99 0.06 -1.18 -1.57
N GLN A 100 1.19 -1.80 -1.88
CA GLN A 100 1.63 -3.05 -1.21
C GLN A 100 3.07 -3.04 -0.74
N ARG A 101 3.88 -2.10 -1.20
CA ARG A 101 5.31 -2.02 -0.88
C ARG A 101 5.71 -0.57 -0.69
N SER A 102 6.59 -0.31 0.24
CA SER A 102 7.21 1.01 0.37
C SER A 102 8.08 1.31 -0.86
N LEU A 103 8.42 2.58 -1.05
CA LEU A 103 9.35 3.00 -2.09
C LEU A 103 10.73 2.33 -1.91
N GLU A 104 11.19 2.18 -0.66
CA GLU A 104 12.39 1.43 -0.31
C GLU A 104 12.28 -0.04 -0.69
N ASP A 105 11.16 -0.71 -0.38
CA ASP A 105 10.94 -2.12 -0.74
C ASP A 105 10.94 -2.34 -2.26
N SER A 106 10.42 -1.38 -3.02
CA SER A 106 10.38 -1.45 -4.49
C SER A 106 11.79 -1.37 -5.08
N LEU A 107 12.62 -0.43 -4.60
CA LEU A 107 14.00 -0.31 -5.04
C LEU A 107 14.88 -1.46 -4.52
N SER A 108 14.71 -1.88 -3.27
CA SER A 108 15.40 -3.04 -2.69
C SER A 108 15.06 -4.33 -3.44
N GLY A 109 13.80 -4.46 -3.91
CA GLY A 109 13.33 -5.63 -4.65
C GLY A 109 14.13 -5.93 -5.90
N GLN A 110 14.59 -4.92 -6.65
CA GLN A 110 15.43 -5.10 -7.84
C GLN A 110 16.92 -5.30 -7.51
N MET A 111 17.37 -4.94 -6.30
CA MET A 111 18.74 -5.11 -5.83
C MET A 111 18.89 -6.35 -4.91
N GLN A 112 17.99 -7.31 -5.01
CA GLN A 112 18.16 -8.60 -4.36
C GLN A 112 19.31 -9.38 -4.99
N TYR A 113 20.01 -10.14 -4.17
CA TYR A 113 21.21 -10.90 -4.60
C TYR A 113 20.98 -11.80 -5.82
N SER A 114 19.76 -12.27 -6.03
CA SER A 114 19.37 -13.06 -7.20
C SER A 114 19.43 -12.27 -8.51
N TYR A 115 19.39 -10.92 -8.45
CA TYR A 115 19.35 -10.04 -9.62
C TYR A 115 20.54 -9.10 -9.68
N PHE A 116 21.08 -8.69 -8.51
CA PHE A 116 22.17 -7.73 -8.42
C PHE A 116 23.12 -8.06 -7.26
N PRO A 117 24.46 -7.94 -7.43
CA PRO A 117 25.42 -8.43 -6.44
C PRO A 117 25.58 -7.53 -5.20
N VAL A 118 24.94 -6.36 -5.17
CA VAL A 118 24.99 -5.41 -4.05
C VAL A 118 23.56 -5.13 -3.60
N LYS A 119 23.28 -5.28 -2.32
CA LYS A 119 21.99 -4.92 -1.74
C LYS A 119 21.87 -3.40 -1.57
N LEU A 120 20.66 -2.88 -1.59
CA LEU A 120 20.39 -1.45 -1.40
C LEU A 120 20.99 -0.91 -0.08
N GLN A 121 20.89 -1.68 0.98
CA GLN A 121 21.43 -1.35 2.30
C GLN A 121 22.95 -1.35 2.40
N ASP A 122 23.66 -1.94 1.43
CA ASP A 122 25.12 -2.00 1.37
C ASP A 122 25.72 -0.80 0.62
N LEU A 123 24.88 0.08 0.08
CA LEU A 123 25.33 1.29 -0.59
C LEU A 123 25.93 2.27 0.44
N PRO A 124 27.12 2.84 0.18
CA PRO A 124 27.76 3.76 1.10
C PRO A 124 27.15 5.17 1.12
N SER A 125 26.26 5.49 0.20
CA SER A 125 25.49 6.73 0.18
C SER A 125 24.44 6.77 1.29
N ARG A 126 24.05 7.98 1.72
CA ARG A 126 22.92 8.18 2.63
C ARG A 126 21.66 8.31 1.80
N ILE A 127 20.69 7.40 2.01
CA ILE A 127 19.43 7.39 1.25
C ILE A 127 18.28 7.74 2.19
N HIS A 128 17.47 8.72 1.79
CA HIS A 128 16.26 9.15 2.47
C HIS A 128 15.07 8.94 1.54
N TYR A 129 14.01 8.30 2.03
CA TYR A 129 12.79 8.05 1.28
C TYR A 129 11.67 8.96 1.76
N THR A 130 10.92 9.52 0.82
CA THR A 130 9.73 10.31 1.09
C THR A 130 8.62 9.85 0.17
N GLU A 131 7.59 9.25 0.73
CA GLU A 131 6.39 8.88 0.00
C GLU A 131 5.46 10.09 -0.12
N LEU A 132 4.97 10.32 -1.34
CA LEU A 132 4.22 11.52 -1.71
C LEU A 132 2.77 11.19 -2.04
N GLU A 133 1.92 12.13 -1.68
CA GLU A 133 0.55 12.27 -2.18
C GLU A 133 0.45 13.54 -3.02
N GLU A 134 -0.77 13.89 -3.49
CA GLU A 134 -1.00 15.20 -4.11
C GLU A 134 -0.80 16.32 -3.09
N GLY A 135 -0.07 17.32 -3.50
CA GLY A 135 0.26 18.46 -2.67
C GLY A 135 1.41 19.27 -3.22
N PHE A 136 2.19 19.86 -2.33
CA PHE A 136 3.37 20.62 -2.71
C PHE A 136 4.38 20.62 -1.56
N PHE A 137 5.65 20.74 -1.92
CA PHE A 137 6.79 20.81 -0.98
C PHE A 137 7.94 21.58 -1.62
N ARG A 138 8.99 21.85 -0.85
CA ARG A 138 10.16 22.55 -1.37
C ARG A 138 11.41 21.67 -1.34
N ILE A 139 12.21 21.84 -2.38
CA ILE A 139 13.58 21.32 -2.46
C ILE A 139 14.48 22.51 -2.78
N GLY A 140 15.26 22.97 -1.80
CA GLY A 140 15.98 24.25 -1.94
C GLY A 140 15.01 25.40 -2.27
N GLU A 141 15.31 26.15 -3.33
CA GLU A 141 14.43 27.21 -3.82
C GLU A 141 13.29 26.72 -4.72
N ALA A 142 13.33 25.44 -5.15
CA ALA A 142 12.33 24.88 -6.03
C ALA A 142 11.02 24.56 -5.26
N LEU A 143 9.89 25.08 -5.74
CA LEU A 143 8.56 24.62 -5.35
C LEU A 143 8.17 23.44 -6.23
N VAL A 144 7.85 22.31 -5.62
CA VAL A 144 7.41 21.08 -6.31
C VAL A 144 5.95 20.83 -5.94
N GLU A 145 5.09 20.84 -6.95
CA GLU A 145 3.67 20.48 -6.85
C GLU A 145 3.48 19.09 -7.44
N THR A 146 2.59 18.28 -6.87
CA THR A 146 2.32 16.91 -7.29
C THR A 146 0.86 16.68 -7.67
N GLN A 147 0.63 15.83 -8.68
CA GLN A 147 -0.71 15.42 -9.10
C GLN A 147 -0.71 13.93 -9.46
N TYR A 148 -1.71 13.16 -8.99
CA TYR A 148 -1.92 11.80 -9.44
C TYR A 148 -2.38 11.75 -10.90
N LEU A 149 -1.79 10.84 -11.65
CA LEU A 149 -2.07 10.57 -13.06
C LEU A 149 -3.01 9.38 -13.23
N ASN A 150 -3.56 9.26 -14.43
CA ASN A 150 -4.41 8.14 -14.82
C ASN A 150 -3.56 7.04 -15.44
N HIS A 151 -3.02 6.15 -14.62
CA HIS A 151 -2.15 5.06 -15.03
C HIS A 151 -2.49 3.76 -14.29
N THR A 152 -1.94 2.63 -14.71
CA THR A 152 -2.17 1.30 -14.15
C THR A 152 -1.49 1.07 -12.79
N ALA A 153 -0.57 1.95 -12.40
CA ALA A 153 0.06 2.01 -11.08
C ALA A 153 -0.13 3.42 -10.48
N PRO A 154 0.01 3.59 -9.14
CA PRO A 154 0.04 4.92 -8.53
C PRO A 154 1.16 5.75 -9.10
N THR A 155 0.82 6.70 -9.98
CA THR A 155 1.76 7.54 -10.71
C THR A 155 1.54 8.99 -10.36
N ILE A 156 2.63 9.73 -10.09
CA ILE A 156 2.63 11.15 -9.73
C ILE A 156 3.36 11.97 -10.79
N ALA A 157 2.71 13.03 -11.25
CA ALA A 157 3.34 14.11 -12.01
C ALA A 157 3.97 15.13 -11.07
N TYR A 158 5.01 15.81 -11.56
CA TYR A 158 5.72 16.85 -10.86
C TYR A 158 5.66 18.16 -11.63
N ARG A 159 5.24 19.26 -10.99
CA ARG A 159 5.32 20.62 -11.50
C ARG A 159 6.34 21.37 -10.66
N ILE A 160 7.46 21.75 -11.27
CA ILE A 160 8.62 22.31 -10.58
C ILE A 160 8.76 23.77 -10.99
N THR A 161 8.61 24.68 -10.03
CA THR A 161 8.78 26.12 -10.23
C THR A 161 10.02 26.60 -9.49
N CYS A 162 11.01 27.07 -10.24
CA CYS A 162 12.27 27.62 -9.72
C CYS A 162 12.88 28.59 -10.73
N ASP A 163 13.77 29.47 -10.31
CA ASP A 163 14.50 30.41 -11.16
C ASP A 163 13.60 31.28 -12.06
N GLY A 164 12.34 31.49 -11.67
CA GLY A 164 11.31 32.21 -12.44
C GLY A 164 10.72 31.42 -13.60
N ALA A 165 11.00 30.14 -13.72
CA ALA A 165 10.47 29.23 -14.75
C ALA A 165 9.74 28.02 -14.14
N THR A 166 8.86 27.41 -14.94
CA THR A 166 8.06 26.26 -14.52
C THR A 166 8.19 25.11 -15.53
N VAL A 167 8.57 23.93 -15.03
CA VAL A 167 8.63 22.68 -15.78
C VAL A 167 7.59 21.72 -15.20
N ALA A 168 6.76 21.13 -16.05
CA ALA A 168 5.85 20.03 -15.67
C ALA A 168 6.35 18.74 -16.28
N TYR A 169 6.54 17.70 -15.45
CA TYR A 169 6.92 16.35 -15.83
C TYR A 169 5.74 15.42 -15.61
N VAL A 170 5.25 14.85 -16.70
CA VAL A 170 4.09 13.97 -16.75
C VAL A 170 4.50 12.71 -17.47
N THR A 171 4.83 11.70 -16.72
CA THR A 171 5.14 10.37 -17.26
C THR A 171 3.95 9.44 -17.03
N ASP A 172 3.71 8.53 -17.96
CA ASP A 172 2.70 7.47 -17.86
C ASP A 172 1.31 7.98 -17.46
N HIS A 173 0.67 8.57 -18.42
CA HIS A 173 -0.68 9.13 -18.29
C HIS A 173 -1.56 8.70 -19.44
N GLU A 174 -2.72 8.15 -19.17
CA GLU A 174 -3.77 7.90 -20.16
C GLU A 174 -4.87 8.94 -20.07
N PRO A 175 -5.44 9.43 -21.20
CA PRO A 175 -6.58 10.32 -21.18
C PRO A 175 -7.69 9.79 -20.27
N PHE A 176 -8.27 10.65 -19.43
CA PHE A 176 -9.40 10.24 -18.58
C PHE A 176 -10.62 9.87 -19.42
N TRP A 177 -10.76 10.49 -20.57
CA TRP A 177 -11.84 10.28 -21.50
C TRP A 177 -11.36 10.27 -22.95
N ASN A 178 -11.72 9.25 -23.72
CA ASN A 178 -11.40 9.18 -25.12
C ASN A 178 -12.48 9.95 -25.93
N SER A 179 -12.29 11.26 -26.05
CA SER A 179 -13.17 12.12 -26.86
C SER A 179 -12.62 12.31 -28.26
N PRO A 180 -13.44 12.23 -29.32
CA PRO A 180 -13.00 12.64 -30.66
C PRO A 180 -12.90 14.17 -30.72
N GLY A 181 -11.69 14.70 -30.60
CA GLY A 181 -11.36 16.13 -30.71
C GLY A 181 -11.06 16.83 -29.37
N PRO A 182 -10.71 18.13 -29.40
CA PRO A 182 -10.16 18.87 -28.26
C PRO A 182 -11.21 19.31 -27.23
N ARG A 183 -12.13 18.42 -26.85
CA ARG A 183 -13.10 18.65 -25.80
C ARG A 183 -12.65 17.91 -24.54
N PHE A 184 -12.30 18.68 -23.54
CA PHE A 184 -11.84 18.17 -22.23
C PHE A 184 -12.97 18.35 -21.20
N ASP A 185 -14.09 17.67 -21.41
CA ASP A 185 -15.26 17.76 -20.52
C ASP A 185 -15.10 16.92 -19.26
N HIS A 186 -14.16 15.98 -19.24
CA HIS A 186 -13.89 15.15 -18.06
C HIS A 186 -13.20 15.94 -16.95
N PRO A 187 -13.68 15.89 -15.70
CA PRO A 187 -13.07 16.61 -14.58
C PRO A 187 -11.57 16.30 -14.38
N GLY A 188 -11.15 15.07 -14.67
CA GLY A 188 -9.75 14.66 -14.63
C GLY A 188 -8.90 15.44 -15.64
N ASP A 189 -9.35 15.56 -16.90
CA ASP A 189 -8.66 16.32 -17.95
C ASP A 189 -8.63 17.81 -17.61
N GLN A 190 -9.73 18.38 -17.07
CA GLN A 190 -9.78 19.77 -16.61
C GLN A 190 -8.76 20.05 -15.50
N ARG A 191 -8.62 19.11 -14.57
CA ARG A 191 -7.61 19.22 -13.51
C ARG A 191 -6.19 19.11 -14.07
N HIS A 192 -6.00 18.21 -15.04
CA HIS A 192 -4.71 18.05 -15.69
C HIS A 192 -4.31 19.32 -16.45
N ILE A 193 -5.23 19.94 -17.20
CA ILE A 193 -5.03 21.26 -17.83
C ILE A 193 -4.66 22.31 -16.79
N LYS A 194 -5.35 22.33 -15.65
CA LYS A 194 -5.05 23.30 -14.57
C LYS A 194 -3.65 23.08 -13.98
N PHE A 195 -3.23 21.84 -13.83
CA PHE A 195 -1.89 21.48 -13.34
C PHE A 195 -0.79 21.93 -14.32
N LEU A 196 -1.02 21.78 -15.62
CA LEU A 196 -0.07 22.17 -16.67
C LEU A 196 -0.10 23.68 -16.98
N LYS A 197 -1.09 24.42 -16.48
CA LYS A 197 -1.39 25.80 -16.88
C LYS A 197 -0.16 26.69 -16.84
N GLY A 198 0.16 27.30 -18.01
CA GLY A 198 1.22 28.29 -18.16
C GLY A 198 2.64 27.76 -17.89
N ALA A 199 2.86 26.46 -17.97
CA ALA A 199 4.21 25.89 -17.86
C ALA A 199 5.10 26.36 -19.01
N ASP A 200 6.36 26.70 -18.71
CA ASP A 200 7.36 27.07 -19.72
C ASP A 200 7.82 25.85 -20.53
N LEU A 201 7.79 24.67 -19.90
CA LEU A 201 8.01 23.38 -20.55
C LEU A 201 7.10 22.32 -19.93
N VAL A 202 6.38 21.60 -20.78
CA VAL A 202 5.69 20.35 -20.43
C VAL A 202 6.45 19.20 -21.05
N ILE A 203 6.87 18.22 -20.25
CA ILE A 203 7.44 16.94 -20.67
C ILE A 203 6.33 15.92 -20.41
N HIS A 204 5.80 15.30 -21.46
CA HIS A 204 4.60 14.46 -21.32
C HIS A 204 4.75 13.16 -22.09
N ASP A 205 4.30 12.07 -21.47
CA ASP A 205 4.10 10.77 -22.14
C ASP A 205 3.26 10.95 -23.39
N ALA A 206 3.81 10.53 -24.52
CA ALA A 206 3.21 10.61 -25.84
C ALA A 206 3.55 9.34 -26.63
N GLN A 207 3.33 8.19 -25.99
CA GLN A 207 3.82 6.89 -26.44
C GLN A 207 3.18 6.47 -27.78
N TYR A 208 1.92 6.82 -28.02
CA TYR A 208 1.15 6.35 -29.15
C TYR A 208 0.73 7.46 -30.11
N THR A 209 0.36 7.07 -31.34
CA THR A 209 -0.54 7.85 -32.19
C THR A 209 -2.00 7.52 -31.82
N SER A 210 -2.95 8.37 -32.22
CA SER A 210 -4.38 8.09 -32.00
C SER A 210 -4.86 6.79 -32.66
N GLU A 211 -4.23 6.38 -33.78
CA GLU A 211 -4.55 5.13 -34.47
C GLU A 211 -4.08 3.92 -33.64
N GLU A 212 -2.85 3.93 -33.14
CA GLU A 212 -2.30 2.88 -32.29
C GLU A 212 -3.06 2.79 -30.95
N TYR A 213 -3.40 3.93 -30.35
CA TYR A 213 -4.09 4.02 -29.09
C TYR A 213 -5.47 3.32 -29.10
N ALA A 214 -6.14 3.29 -30.26
CA ALA A 214 -7.45 2.61 -30.39
C ALA A 214 -7.40 1.13 -29.97
N THR A 215 -6.25 0.48 -30.09
CA THR A 215 -6.03 -0.92 -29.70
C THR A 215 -5.34 -1.08 -28.34
N LYS A 216 -4.89 0.03 -27.72
CA LYS A 216 -4.09 0.04 -26.49
C LYS A 216 -4.78 0.80 -25.34
N LEU A 217 -6.11 0.84 -25.37
CA LEU A 217 -6.90 1.42 -24.30
C LEU A 217 -6.68 0.69 -22.98
N ALA A 218 -6.58 1.44 -21.89
CA ALA A 218 -6.29 0.95 -20.55
C ALA A 218 -4.84 0.39 -20.35
N TRP A 219 -3.92 0.78 -21.24
CA TRP A 219 -2.51 0.50 -21.06
C TRP A 219 -1.78 1.58 -20.24
N GLY A 220 -2.43 2.73 -20.03
CA GLY A 220 -1.95 3.77 -19.13
C GLY A 220 -1.09 4.84 -19.80
N HIS A 221 -1.14 4.99 -21.15
CA HIS A 221 -0.32 5.92 -21.91
C HIS A 221 -1.16 6.79 -22.86
N SER A 222 -0.60 7.95 -23.27
CA SER A 222 -1.29 8.95 -24.08
C SER A 222 -0.95 8.86 -25.57
N PRO A 223 -1.94 9.16 -26.43
CA PRO A 223 -1.65 9.52 -27.81
C PRO A 223 -1.11 10.94 -27.93
N ALA A 224 -0.15 11.16 -28.84
CA ALA A 224 0.52 12.43 -29.06
C ALA A 224 -0.45 13.58 -29.40
N GLU A 225 -1.55 13.27 -30.09
CA GLU A 225 -2.60 14.25 -30.43
C GLU A 225 -3.31 14.80 -29.19
N TYR A 226 -3.67 13.94 -28.24
CA TYR A 226 -4.25 14.34 -26.96
C TYR A 226 -3.28 15.23 -26.19
N VAL A 227 -2.00 14.82 -26.11
CA VAL A 227 -0.97 15.56 -25.37
C VAL A 227 -0.76 16.96 -25.95
N THR A 228 -0.78 17.08 -27.29
CA THR A 228 -0.66 18.37 -27.97
C THR A 228 -1.87 19.26 -27.66
N ASP A 229 -3.09 18.72 -27.76
CA ASP A 229 -4.31 19.48 -27.50
C ASP A 229 -4.41 19.94 -26.03
N ILE A 230 -4.02 19.08 -25.08
CA ILE A 230 -4.05 19.44 -23.65
C ILE A 230 -3.00 20.51 -23.32
N ALA A 231 -1.81 20.45 -23.92
CA ALA A 231 -0.76 21.46 -23.77
C ALA A 231 -1.19 22.83 -24.36
N ILE A 232 -1.90 22.82 -25.49
CA ILE A 232 -2.53 24.02 -26.08
C ILE A 232 -3.57 24.59 -25.13
N ALA A 233 -4.49 23.76 -24.63
CA ALA A 233 -5.53 24.18 -23.69
C ALA A 233 -4.97 24.73 -22.38
N ALA A 234 -3.84 24.20 -21.92
CA ALA A 234 -3.12 24.69 -20.74
C ALA A 234 -2.33 25.97 -20.98
N GLY A 235 -2.15 26.41 -22.23
CA GLY A 235 -1.33 27.58 -22.58
C GLY A 235 0.15 27.36 -22.28
N ALA A 236 0.64 26.14 -22.43
CA ALA A 236 2.06 25.83 -22.29
C ALA A 236 2.89 26.54 -23.37
N ALA A 237 4.15 26.89 -23.05
CA ALA A 237 5.02 27.51 -24.02
C ALA A 237 5.71 26.48 -24.92
N ARG A 238 6.15 25.38 -24.36
CA ARG A 238 6.84 24.28 -25.04
C ARG A 238 6.30 22.93 -24.60
N LEU A 239 6.29 21.96 -25.52
CA LEU A 239 5.92 20.57 -25.27
C LEU A 239 7.03 19.64 -25.76
N ALA A 240 7.57 18.83 -24.86
CA ALA A 240 8.43 17.69 -25.18
C ALA A 240 7.59 16.41 -25.21
N LEU A 241 7.42 15.80 -26.38
CA LEU A 241 6.86 14.46 -26.52
C LEU A 241 7.89 13.48 -25.95
N PHE A 242 7.48 12.71 -24.94
CA PHE A 242 8.38 11.89 -24.13
C PHE A 242 7.85 10.45 -24.07
N HIS A 243 8.62 9.54 -23.50
CA HIS A 243 8.23 8.14 -23.25
C HIS A 243 7.90 7.40 -24.56
N HIS A 244 8.80 7.53 -25.57
CA HIS A 244 8.58 6.96 -26.91
C HIS A 244 8.40 5.45 -26.89
N ASP A 245 7.44 4.93 -27.71
CA ASP A 245 7.17 3.50 -27.81
C ASP A 245 8.45 2.74 -28.26
N PRO A 246 8.76 1.59 -27.65
CA PRO A 246 9.92 0.77 -28.07
C PRO A 246 9.89 0.34 -29.54
N ALA A 247 8.74 0.25 -30.16
CA ALA A 247 8.58 -0.11 -31.57
C ALA A 247 8.77 1.08 -32.54
N HIS A 248 8.82 2.32 -32.04
CA HIS A 248 9.02 3.49 -32.87
C HIS A 248 10.51 3.70 -33.15
N ASP A 249 10.89 3.67 -34.43
CA ASP A 249 12.20 4.13 -34.90
C ASP A 249 12.30 5.66 -34.96
N ASP A 250 13.50 6.17 -35.23
CA ASP A 250 13.76 7.60 -35.30
C ASP A 250 12.90 8.32 -36.35
N ASP A 251 12.63 7.66 -37.49
CA ASP A 251 11.80 8.22 -38.56
C ASP A 251 10.34 8.31 -38.13
N THR A 252 9.83 7.32 -37.38
CA THR A 252 8.49 7.33 -36.85
C THR A 252 8.30 8.44 -35.81
N ILE A 253 9.23 8.58 -34.85
CA ILE A 253 9.18 9.66 -33.85
C ILE A 253 9.23 11.02 -34.53
N LYS A 254 10.07 11.17 -35.57
CA LYS A 254 10.13 12.41 -36.34
C LYS A 254 8.80 12.73 -37.03
N ARG A 255 8.13 11.75 -37.65
CA ARG A 255 6.80 11.94 -38.27
C ARG A 255 5.77 12.35 -37.22
N ILE A 256 5.76 11.73 -36.05
CA ILE A 256 4.88 12.09 -34.94
C ILE A 256 5.13 13.55 -34.55
N GLN A 257 6.38 13.93 -34.31
CA GLN A 257 6.74 15.31 -33.97
C GLN A 257 6.23 16.31 -35.04
N ASP A 258 6.52 16.05 -36.31
CA ASP A 258 6.16 16.96 -37.40
C ASP A 258 4.62 17.09 -37.50
N SER A 259 3.87 15.98 -37.37
CA SER A 259 2.42 15.98 -37.30
C SER A 259 1.86 16.82 -36.13
N GLN A 260 2.48 16.73 -34.95
CA GLN A 260 2.03 17.51 -33.78
C GLN A 260 2.38 18.99 -33.91
N ARG A 261 3.46 19.35 -34.59
CA ARG A 261 3.75 20.76 -34.97
C ARG A 261 2.70 21.33 -35.91
N GLU A 262 2.33 20.56 -36.94
CA GLU A 262 1.25 20.93 -37.86
C GLU A 262 -0.08 21.10 -37.12
N ARG A 263 -0.38 20.19 -36.18
CA ARG A 263 -1.59 20.29 -35.35
C ARG A 263 -1.62 21.55 -34.50
N ALA A 264 -0.54 21.88 -33.84
CA ALA A 264 -0.43 23.13 -33.05
C ALA A 264 -0.58 24.39 -33.92
N ALA A 265 0.06 24.41 -35.10
CA ALA A 265 -0.07 25.48 -36.06
C ALA A 265 -1.50 25.63 -36.62
N ALA A 266 -2.17 24.50 -36.95
CA ALA A 266 -3.56 24.50 -37.41
C ALA A 266 -4.55 25.01 -36.36
N ALA A 267 -4.24 24.80 -35.06
CA ALA A 267 -5.00 25.34 -33.94
C ALA A 267 -4.70 26.83 -33.67
N GLY A 268 -3.80 27.48 -34.44
CA GLY A 268 -3.37 28.87 -34.22
C GLY A 268 -2.57 29.05 -32.92
N SER A 269 -1.99 27.99 -32.38
CA SER A 269 -1.22 28.03 -31.14
C SER A 269 0.24 28.37 -31.37
N SER A 270 0.85 29.10 -30.41
CA SER A 270 2.30 29.36 -30.38
C SER A 270 3.09 28.28 -29.65
N LEU A 271 2.49 27.11 -29.36
CA LEU A 271 3.13 26.01 -28.68
C LEU A 271 4.30 25.45 -29.53
N ASP A 272 5.51 25.46 -28.97
CA ASP A 272 6.69 24.85 -29.58
C ASP A 272 6.73 23.36 -29.23
N VAL A 273 6.47 22.47 -30.20
CA VAL A 273 6.43 21.02 -30.02
C VAL A 273 7.72 20.37 -30.53
N PHE A 274 8.35 19.54 -29.72
CA PHE A 274 9.50 18.73 -30.12
C PHE A 274 9.46 17.36 -29.44
N ALA A 275 10.06 16.36 -30.10
CA ALA A 275 10.28 15.06 -29.47
C ALA A 275 11.54 15.14 -28.59
N ALA A 276 11.45 14.62 -27.38
CA ALA A 276 12.58 14.54 -26.47
C ALA A 276 13.64 13.59 -27.04
N ALA A 277 14.92 14.00 -26.95
CA ALA A 277 16.05 13.18 -27.44
C ALA A 277 17.17 13.17 -26.39
N GLU A 278 17.81 12.02 -26.25
CA GLU A 278 18.95 11.85 -25.33
C GLU A 278 20.09 12.82 -25.67
N GLY A 279 20.70 13.38 -24.63
CA GLY A 279 21.79 14.34 -24.75
C GLY A 279 21.36 15.77 -25.04
N VAL A 280 20.09 16.01 -25.39
CA VAL A 280 19.58 17.37 -25.59
C VAL A 280 19.56 18.14 -24.28
N GLU A 281 20.14 19.32 -24.30
CA GLU A 281 20.20 20.27 -23.18
C GLU A 281 19.37 21.50 -23.49
N LEU A 282 18.61 21.97 -22.49
CA LEU A 282 17.73 23.12 -22.61
C LEU A 282 17.95 24.09 -21.44
N GLU A 283 18.06 25.35 -21.77
CA GLU A 283 17.89 26.42 -20.77
C GLU A 283 16.41 26.85 -20.73
N ILE A 284 15.81 26.73 -19.55
CA ILE A 284 14.41 27.10 -19.35
C ILE A 284 14.35 28.46 -18.67
N PHE A 285 13.75 29.43 -19.40
CA PHE A 285 13.54 30.80 -18.94
C PHE A 285 12.04 31.05 -18.78
N GLY A 286 11.62 31.56 -17.63
CA GLY A 286 10.23 31.96 -17.42
C GLY A 286 9.89 33.29 -18.05
N LYS A 287 8.69 33.41 -18.56
CA LYS A 287 8.10 34.70 -18.98
C LYS A 287 7.65 35.43 -17.71
N GLY A 288 8.59 36.10 -17.01
CA GLY A 288 8.33 37.08 -15.94
C GLY A 288 7.04 36.84 -15.12
N ALA A 289 6.96 35.79 -14.32
CA ALA A 289 5.79 35.55 -13.49
C ALA A 289 5.85 36.42 -12.24
N GLU A 290 4.84 37.26 -12.04
CA GLU A 290 4.54 37.87 -10.75
C GLU A 290 4.37 36.77 -9.69
N LYS A 291 5.06 36.97 -8.57
CA LYS A 291 5.02 36.04 -7.42
C LYS A 291 3.61 36.00 -6.83
N ALA A 292 2.83 34.99 -7.17
CA ALA A 292 1.69 34.61 -6.34
C ALA A 292 2.24 33.86 -5.12
N ILE A 293 2.26 34.54 -3.99
CA ILE A 293 2.57 33.92 -2.69
C ILE A 293 1.33 33.11 -2.30
N VAL A 294 1.39 31.78 -2.46
CA VAL A 294 0.42 30.88 -1.85
C VAL A 294 0.96 30.51 -0.49
N GLU A 295 0.28 30.93 0.57
CA GLU A 295 0.58 30.46 1.93
C GLU A 295 0.35 28.94 2.02
N VAL A 296 1.38 28.26 2.45
CA VAL A 296 1.46 26.80 2.50
C VAL A 296 1.26 26.34 3.93
N SER A 297 0.16 25.68 4.21
CA SER A 297 0.02 24.92 5.45
C SER A 297 0.57 23.50 5.24
N ALA A 298 1.48 23.07 6.13
CA ALA A 298 1.99 21.71 6.14
C ALA A 298 0.85 20.72 6.44
N LEU A 299 0.64 19.76 5.54
CA LEU A 299 -0.34 18.68 5.76
C LEU A 299 0.25 17.62 6.70
N GLU A 300 -0.38 17.47 7.87
CA GLU A 300 -0.09 16.34 8.76
C GLU A 300 -0.65 15.04 8.18
N ARG A 301 0.17 14.00 8.20
CA ARG A 301 -0.13 12.67 7.68
C ARG A 301 -1.23 11.98 8.47
N ARG A 302 -2.29 11.53 7.80
CA ARG A 302 -3.19 10.48 8.31
C ARG A 302 -3.19 9.30 7.33
N PRO A 303 -3.06 8.06 7.83
CA PRO A 303 -3.09 6.88 6.97
C PRO A 303 -4.47 6.70 6.31
N VAL A 304 -4.48 6.18 5.08
CA VAL A 304 -5.69 5.82 4.30
C VAL A 304 -6.47 4.65 4.93
N LEU A 305 -5.93 4.04 5.96
CA LEU A 305 -6.46 2.89 6.70
C LEU A 305 -7.88 3.14 7.24
N GLY A 306 -8.82 2.25 6.86
CA GLY A 306 -10.18 2.25 7.41
C GLY A 306 -11.15 3.25 6.76
N ARG A 307 -10.82 3.82 5.57
CA ARG A 307 -11.71 4.73 4.84
C ARG A 307 -12.94 4.02 4.31
N GLN A 308 -14.09 4.67 4.40
CA GLN A 308 -15.38 4.13 3.97
C GLN A 308 -15.65 4.41 2.49
N VAL A 309 -15.82 3.37 1.70
CA VAL A 309 -16.23 3.47 0.29
C VAL A 309 -17.62 2.88 0.11
N LEU A 310 -18.58 3.71 -0.34
CA LEU A 310 -19.94 3.28 -0.63
C LEU A 310 -20.08 2.98 -2.12
N ILE A 311 -20.47 1.75 -2.46
CA ILE A 311 -20.69 1.27 -3.83
C ILE A 311 -22.19 1.16 -4.08
N VAL A 312 -22.71 1.91 -5.06
CA VAL A 312 -24.15 1.98 -5.40
C VAL A 312 -24.36 1.52 -6.82
N THR A 313 -24.62 0.25 -7.00
CA THR A 313 -24.90 -0.35 -8.33
C THR A 313 -25.75 -1.60 -8.22
N HIS A 314 -26.67 -1.78 -9.16
CA HIS A 314 -27.49 -3.00 -9.26
C HIS A 314 -26.78 -4.14 -10.01
N HIS A 315 -25.66 -3.87 -10.66
CA HIS A 315 -24.85 -4.87 -11.35
C HIS A 315 -23.93 -5.61 -10.39
N ARG A 316 -24.28 -6.83 -10.03
CA ARG A 316 -23.48 -7.66 -9.11
C ARG A 316 -22.06 -7.93 -9.63
N ALA A 317 -21.90 -7.99 -10.96
CA ALA A 317 -20.59 -8.17 -11.57
C ALA A 317 -19.65 -6.99 -11.28
N ASP A 318 -20.18 -5.75 -11.27
CA ASP A 318 -19.38 -4.56 -10.92
C ASP A 318 -18.98 -4.58 -9.43
N ILE A 319 -19.94 -4.94 -8.55
CA ILE A 319 -19.64 -5.05 -7.12
C ILE A 319 -18.48 -6.03 -6.91
N SER A 320 -18.60 -7.24 -7.46
CA SER A 320 -17.55 -8.25 -7.31
C SER A 320 -16.22 -7.81 -7.91
N ALA A 321 -16.24 -7.12 -9.07
CA ALA A 321 -15.02 -6.60 -9.67
C ALA A 321 -14.37 -5.49 -8.82
N ILE A 322 -15.16 -4.56 -8.29
CA ILE A 322 -14.69 -3.47 -7.44
C ILE A 322 -14.14 -4.03 -6.10
N GLU A 323 -14.89 -4.93 -5.47
CA GLU A 323 -14.46 -5.60 -4.24
C GLU A 323 -13.16 -6.36 -4.45
N GLN A 324 -13.04 -7.14 -5.54
CA GLN A 324 -11.81 -7.87 -5.87
C GLN A 324 -10.62 -6.94 -6.08
N VAL A 325 -10.82 -5.79 -6.69
CA VAL A 325 -9.75 -4.82 -6.96
C VAL A 325 -9.27 -4.10 -5.71
N LEU A 326 -10.20 -3.74 -4.82
CA LEU A 326 -9.94 -2.94 -3.62
C LEU A 326 -9.76 -3.78 -2.35
N GLN A 327 -9.90 -5.08 -2.42
CA GLN A 327 -9.89 -5.99 -1.28
C GLN A 327 -8.59 -5.94 -0.44
N ASP A 328 -7.45 -5.56 -1.05
CA ASP A 328 -6.13 -5.51 -0.41
C ASP A 328 -5.76 -4.12 0.15
N ASP A 329 -6.68 -3.14 0.08
CA ASP A 329 -6.37 -1.72 0.29
C ASP A 329 -6.76 -1.20 1.69
N ASP A 330 -7.07 -2.08 2.65
CA ASP A 330 -7.55 -1.72 3.99
C ASP A 330 -8.73 -0.71 3.98
N LEU A 331 -9.57 -0.77 2.93
CA LEU A 331 -10.77 0.05 2.77
C LEU A 331 -12.00 -0.69 3.31
N LEU A 332 -12.92 0.04 3.91
CA LEU A 332 -14.21 -0.49 4.34
C LEU A 332 -15.22 -0.33 3.20
N LEU A 333 -15.48 -1.41 2.46
CA LEU A 333 -16.38 -1.40 1.31
C LEU A 333 -17.80 -1.73 1.74
N THR A 334 -18.75 -0.88 1.37
CA THR A 334 -20.19 -1.11 1.59
C THR A 334 -20.90 -1.03 0.25
N ALA A 335 -21.53 -2.13 -0.19
CA ALA A 335 -22.24 -2.20 -1.46
C ALA A 335 -23.76 -2.23 -1.25
N VAL A 336 -24.48 -1.39 -2.00
CA VAL A 336 -25.94 -1.33 -2.01
C VAL A 336 -26.49 -1.29 -3.44
N LEU A 337 -27.68 -1.83 -3.64
CA LEU A 337 -28.23 -2.09 -4.99
C LEU A 337 -29.09 -0.95 -5.56
N ASN A 338 -29.44 0.06 -4.77
CA ASN A 338 -30.32 1.15 -5.17
C ASN A 338 -30.01 2.44 -4.41
N GLY A 339 -30.46 3.59 -4.93
CA GLY A 339 -30.18 4.90 -4.37
C GLY A 339 -30.84 5.16 -3.02
N ARG A 340 -32.02 4.63 -2.76
CA ARG A 340 -32.71 4.82 -1.48
C ARG A 340 -31.95 4.18 -0.35
N SER A 341 -31.59 2.90 -0.49
CA SER A 341 -30.75 2.20 0.51
C SER A 341 -29.40 2.86 0.68
N ALA A 342 -28.84 3.42 -0.40
CA ALA A 342 -27.59 4.14 -0.34
C ALA A 342 -27.68 5.43 0.50
N LEU A 343 -28.76 6.20 0.39
CA LEU A 343 -28.98 7.41 1.20
C LEU A 343 -29.16 7.08 2.69
N GLU A 344 -29.87 5.99 3.00
CA GLU A 344 -30.03 5.51 4.37
C GLU A 344 -28.65 5.10 4.95
N MET A 345 -27.94 4.25 4.25
CA MET A 345 -26.62 3.76 4.66
C MET A 345 -25.59 4.90 4.80
N ALA A 346 -25.59 5.87 3.88
CA ALA A 346 -24.65 6.99 3.90
C ALA A 346 -24.74 7.87 5.18
N ARG A 347 -25.88 7.91 5.83
CA ARG A 347 -26.04 8.62 7.13
C ARG A 347 -25.22 7.96 8.23
N ASP A 348 -25.20 6.63 8.23
CA ASP A 348 -24.59 5.84 9.28
C ASP A 348 -23.08 5.71 9.07
N ILE A 349 -22.64 5.36 7.84
CA ILE A 349 -21.24 5.11 7.53
C ILE A 349 -20.44 6.36 7.20
N ARG A 350 -21.10 7.47 6.79
CA ARG A 350 -20.48 8.74 6.38
C ARG A 350 -19.31 8.51 5.41
N PRO A 351 -19.55 8.04 4.19
CA PRO A 351 -18.51 7.59 3.27
C PRO A 351 -17.48 8.68 2.99
N ASP A 352 -16.25 8.24 2.75
CA ASP A 352 -15.13 9.08 2.29
C ASP A 352 -15.07 9.15 0.76
N LEU A 353 -15.65 8.15 0.07
CA LEU A 353 -15.78 8.09 -1.37
C LEU A 353 -17.03 7.30 -1.75
N VAL A 354 -17.67 7.67 -2.85
CA VAL A 354 -18.83 6.95 -3.40
C VAL A 354 -18.57 6.54 -4.84
N ILE A 355 -18.84 5.27 -5.16
CA ILE A 355 -18.84 4.75 -6.54
C ILE A 355 -20.31 4.48 -6.88
N VAL A 356 -20.84 5.17 -7.87
CA VAL A 356 -22.27 5.07 -8.21
C VAL A 356 -22.49 4.79 -9.69
N ASN A 357 -23.48 3.94 -10.02
CA ASN A 357 -23.89 3.76 -11.40
C ASN A 357 -24.70 4.98 -11.89
N ALA A 358 -24.43 5.43 -13.12
CA ALA A 358 -25.18 6.50 -13.78
C ALA A 358 -26.69 6.25 -13.78
N LYS A 359 -27.13 5.00 -13.95
CA LYS A 359 -28.54 4.59 -13.88
C LYS A 359 -28.75 3.68 -12.69
N LEU A 360 -29.63 4.04 -11.78
CA LEU A 360 -30.05 3.24 -10.63
C LEU A 360 -31.41 2.59 -10.89
N THR A 361 -31.72 1.52 -10.18
CA THR A 361 -33.02 0.80 -10.30
C THR A 361 -34.19 1.64 -9.84
N ASP A 362 -33.98 2.60 -8.97
CA ASP A 362 -34.99 3.46 -8.34
C ASP A 362 -34.89 4.94 -8.73
N GLY A 363 -34.05 5.27 -9.73
CA GLY A 363 -33.90 6.62 -10.23
C GLY A 363 -32.63 6.91 -11.01
N ASP A 364 -32.35 8.19 -11.18
CA ASP A 364 -31.19 8.71 -11.88
C ASP A 364 -30.02 8.94 -10.89
N GLY A 365 -28.83 8.53 -11.27
CA GLY A 365 -27.61 8.73 -10.48
C GLY A 365 -27.29 10.21 -10.23
N ALA A 366 -27.58 11.12 -11.16
CA ALA A 366 -27.41 12.55 -10.98
C ALA A 366 -28.25 13.09 -9.81
N ARG A 367 -29.52 12.72 -9.80
CA ARG A 367 -30.43 13.11 -8.71
C ARG A 367 -30.01 12.51 -7.37
N PHE A 368 -29.52 11.28 -7.38
CA PHE A 368 -28.98 10.63 -6.21
C PHE A 368 -27.75 11.41 -5.65
N ILE A 369 -26.83 11.83 -6.52
CA ILE A 369 -25.62 12.60 -6.12
C ILE A 369 -26.02 13.90 -5.44
N GLN A 370 -26.95 14.66 -5.98
CA GLN A 370 -27.45 15.91 -5.37
C GLN A 370 -28.08 15.67 -3.99
N GLN A 371 -28.91 14.60 -3.87
CA GLN A 371 -29.52 14.21 -2.61
C GLN A 371 -28.46 13.80 -1.58
N LEU A 372 -27.44 13.05 -1.99
CA LEU A 372 -26.39 12.58 -1.12
C LEU A 372 -25.52 13.74 -0.58
N ARG A 373 -25.12 14.68 -1.46
CA ARG A 373 -24.38 15.88 -1.06
C ARG A 373 -25.17 16.75 -0.08
N THR A 374 -26.45 16.94 -0.36
CA THR A 374 -27.36 17.67 0.54
C THR A 374 -27.51 16.98 1.90
N LEU A 375 -27.65 15.65 1.88
CA LEU A 375 -27.82 14.82 3.06
C LEU A 375 -26.61 14.87 4.01
N LEU A 376 -25.41 14.81 3.43
CA LEU A 376 -24.15 14.74 4.20
C LEU A 376 -23.55 16.12 4.50
N GLY A 377 -24.04 17.18 3.85
CA GLY A 377 -23.47 18.52 3.96
C GLY A 377 -22.03 18.61 3.44
N LYS A 378 -21.58 17.64 2.61
CA LYS A 378 -20.22 17.55 2.07
C LYS A 378 -20.23 17.87 0.57
N SER A 379 -19.85 19.08 0.18
CA SER A 379 -19.70 19.49 -1.21
C SER A 379 -18.46 18.87 -1.88
N ASP A 380 -17.47 18.49 -1.08
CA ASP A 380 -16.15 17.97 -1.49
C ASP A 380 -16.05 16.44 -1.50
N LEU A 381 -17.14 15.72 -1.14
CA LEU A 381 -17.17 14.26 -1.17
C LEU A 381 -16.85 13.75 -2.58
N PRO A 382 -15.80 12.92 -2.78
CA PRO A 382 -15.49 12.32 -4.07
C PRO A 382 -16.58 11.33 -4.47
N ILE A 383 -17.06 11.49 -5.71
CA ILE A 383 -18.07 10.61 -6.30
C ILE A 383 -17.61 10.18 -7.69
N ILE A 384 -17.37 8.88 -7.86
CA ILE A 384 -17.01 8.25 -9.12
C ILE A 384 -18.28 7.66 -9.74
N VAL A 385 -18.61 8.08 -10.96
CA VAL A 385 -19.80 7.56 -11.68
C VAL A 385 -19.38 6.49 -12.68
N LEU A 386 -20.01 5.32 -12.60
CA LEU A 386 -19.84 4.25 -13.59
C LEU A 386 -20.84 4.44 -14.75
N THR A 387 -20.33 4.57 -15.98
CA THR A 387 -21.13 4.78 -17.20
C THR A 387 -21.08 3.57 -18.12
N GLU A 388 -22.12 3.37 -18.98
CA GLU A 388 -22.22 2.18 -19.84
C GLU A 388 -21.55 2.32 -21.20
N ALA A 389 -21.37 3.55 -21.70
CA ALA A 389 -20.86 3.78 -23.04
C ALA A 389 -20.05 5.06 -23.17
N ARG A 390 -19.21 5.07 -24.19
CA ARG A 390 -18.40 6.21 -24.62
C ARG A 390 -19.15 6.96 -25.73
N GLY A 391 -20.15 7.78 -25.39
CA GLY A 391 -20.96 8.46 -26.40
C GLY A 391 -21.34 9.90 -26.05
N PRO A 392 -21.71 10.72 -27.07
CA PRO A 392 -22.04 12.14 -26.89
C PRO A 392 -23.21 12.42 -25.93
N SER A 393 -24.13 11.49 -25.77
CA SER A 393 -25.27 11.64 -24.86
C SER A 393 -24.89 11.61 -23.38
N GLU A 394 -23.77 11.02 -23.02
CA GLU A 394 -23.27 10.95 -21.65
C GLU A 394 -22.40 12.16 -21.28
N MET A 395 -21.91 12.90 -22.27
CA MET A 395 -21.21 14.17 -22.06
C MET A 395 -22.16 15.25 -21.50
N ILE A 396 -23.44 15.22 -21.86
CA ILE A 396 -24.46 16.13 -21.30
C ILE A 396 -24.73 15.75 -19.84
N TYR A 397 -24.69 14.46 -19.53
CA TYR A 397 -24.85 13.95 -18.17
C TYR A 397 -23.72 14.40 -17.24
N SER A 398 -22.48 14.49 -17.77
CA SER A 398 -21.32 14.91 -16.97
C SER A 398 -21.38 16.40 -16.56
N ALA A 399 -21.94 17.25 -17.40
CA ALA A 399 -22.06 18.68 -17.11
C ALA A 399 -23.18 19.02 -16.09
N GLU A 400 -24.18 18.14 -15.94
CA GLU A 400 -25.32 18.31 -15.04
C GLU A 400 -25.13 17.62 -13.69
N THR A 401 -24.20 16.66 -13.61
CA THR A 401 -23.91 15.95 -12.36
C THR A 401 -22.70 16.58 -11.67
N GLU A 402 -22.78 16.90 -10.43
CA GLU A 402 -21.65 17.32 -9.63
C GLU A 402 -20.72 16.17 -9.25
N ALA A 403 -20.53 15.17 -10.15
CA ALA A 403 -19.63 14.06 -9.96
C ALA A 403 -18.16 14.50 -10.01
N THR A 404 -17.33 13.80 -9.27
CA THR A 404 -15.91 14.12 -9.20
C THR A 404 -15.11 13.41 -10.29
N ASP A 405 -15.55 12.22 -10.70
CA ASP A 405 -14.90 11.39 -11.72
C ASP A 405 -15.90 10.48 -12.43
N TYR A 406 -15.53 10.00 -13.64
CA TYR A 406 -16.34 9.08 -14.45
C TYR A 406 -15.49 7.93 -14.96
N ILE A 407 -16.03 6.69 -14.88
CA ILE A 407 -15.36 5.49 -15.38
C ILE A 407 -16.31 4.75 -16.32
N ALA A 408 -15.90 4.60 -17.58
CA ALA A 408 -16.67 3.85 -18.56
C ALA A 408 -16.48 2.33 -18.38
N ARG A 409 -17.54 1.57 -18.64
CA ARG A 409 -17.48 0.10 -18.68
C ARG A 409 -17.09 -0.42 -20.07
N PRO A 410 -16.41 -1.56 -20.16
CA PRO A 410 -15.73 -2.24 -19.05
C PRO A 410 -14.55 -1.43 -18.54
N PHE A 411 -14.38 -1.35 -17.22
CA PHE A 411 -13.27 -0.62 -16.63
C PHE A 411 -12.05 -1.52 -16.39
N SER A 412 -10.86 -0.92 -16.49
CA SER A 412 -9.60 -1.56 -16.11
C SER A 412 -9.50 -1.63 -14.59
N PRO A 413 -9.35 -2.83 -13.98
CA PRO A 413 -9.22 -2.97 -12.54
C PRO A 413 -8.08 -2.13 -11.93
N PRO A 414 -6.83 -2.14 -12.46
CA PRO A 414 -5.77 -1.31 -11.93
C PRO A 414 -6.07 0.18 -11.97
N MET A 415 -6.67 0.68 -13.06
CA MET A 415 -7.02 2.10 -13.19
C MET A 415 -8.13 2.52 -12.22
N LEU A 416 -9.13 1.66 -11.98
CA LEU A 416 -10.15 1.91 -10.97
C LEU A 416 -9.49 2.07 -9.58
N ARG A 417 -8.60 1.14 -9.22
CA ARG A 417 -7.87 1.17 -7.95
C ARG A 417 -7.10 2.48 -7.79
N THR A 418 -6.32 2.87 -8.79
CA THR A 418 -5.54 4.10 -8.79
C THR A 418 -6.42 5.35 -8.61
N ARG A 419 -7.58 5.41 -9.30
CA ARG A 419 -8.52 6.54 -9.18
C ARG A 419 -9.17 6.62 -7.80
N VAL A 420 -9.58 5.47 -7.23
CA VAL A 420 -10.14 5.42 -5.86
C VAL A 420 -9.13 5.97 -4.86
N HIS A 421 -7.88 5.51 -4.93
CA HIS A 421 -6.83 6.00 -4.03
C HIS A 421 -6.53 7.47 -4.23
N ALA A 422 -6.40 7.93 -5.48
CA ALA A 422 -6.16 9.32 -5.81
C ALA A 422 -7.25 10.26 -5.24
N TRP A 423 -8.51 9.81 -5.24
CA TRP A 423 -9.61 10.60 -4.68
C TRP A 423 -9.70 10.50 -3.16
N LEU A 424 -9.41 9.35 -2.56
CA LEU A 424 -9.36 9.19 -1.11
C LEU A 424 -8.24 10.03 -0.47
N ALA A 425 -7.08 10.12 -1.12
CA ALA A 425 -5.98 10.95 -0.67
C ALA A 425 -6.34 12.45 -0.56
N ARG A 426 -7.34 12.90 -1.33
CA ARG A 426 -7.82 14.30 -1.37
C ARG A 426 -8.89 14.65 -0.35
N THR A 427 -9.56 13.68 0.27
CA THR A 427 -10.65 13.90 1.23
C THR A 427 -10.17 14.26 2.64
N ILE A 428 -8.96 14.74 2.79
CA ILE A 428 -8.45 15.22 4.07
C ILE A 428 -9.10 16.58 4.37
N SER A 429 -10.18 16.56 5.15
CA SER A 429 -10.73 17.81 5.74
C SER A 429 -9.67 18.48 6.61
N PRO A 430 -9.59 19.83 6.62
CA PRO A 430 -8.69 20.53 7.51
C PRO A 430 -8.97 20.12 8.95
N ALA A 431 -7.93 19.76 9.68
CA ALA A 431 -7.99 19.27 11.04
C ALA A 431 -8.78 20.24 11.91
N VAL A 432 -9.85 19.73 12.52
CA VAL A 432 -10.39 20.34 13.73
C VAL A 432 -9.32 20.19 14.80
N THR A 433 -8.76 21.30 15.26
CA THR A 433 -7.85 21.32 16.43
C THR A 433 -8.51 20.55 17.57
N PRO A 434 -7.82 19.61 18.22
CA PRO A 434 -8.37 18.96 19.40
C PRO A 434 -8.54 20.00 20.50
N ALA A 435 -9.78 20.37 20.79
CA ALA A 435 -10.09 20.99 22.06
C ALA A 435 -9.74 19.98 23.14
N GLU A 436 -8.98 20.41 24.12
CA GLU A 436 -8.54 19.64 25.28
C GLU A 436 -9.70 18.85 25.88
N LEU A 437 -9.63 17.51 25.78
CA LEU A 437 -10.50 16.64 26.57
C LEU A 437 -9.95 16.56 27.99
N PRO A 438 -10.78 16.78 29.00
CA PRO A 438 -10.32 16.71 30.39
C PRO A 438 -9.91 15.27 30.74
N LEU A 439 -8.74 15.16 31.35
CA LEU A 439 -8.22 13.95 31.97
C LEU A 439 -9.20 13.48 33.06
N VAL A 440 -9.95 12.42 32.78
CA VAL A 440 -10.68 11.72 33.85
C VAL A 440 -9.70 10.72 34.47
N ALA A 441 -9.40 10.99 35.74
CA ALA A 441 -8.57 10.15 36.59
C ALA A 441 -9.20 8.74 36.71
N ARG A 442 -8.37 7.72 36.54
CA ARG A 442 -8.70 6.32 36.86
C ARG A 442 -8.89 6.16 38.36
N PRO A 443 -9.96 5.51 38.84
CA PRO A 443 -9.93 4.86 40.14
C PRO A 443 -9.25 3.48 40.03
N ALA A 444 -8.40 3.22 41.02
CA ALA A 444 -7.76 1.93 41.20
C ALA A 444 -8.74 0.88 41.71
N GLY A 445 -8.63 -0.30 41.14
CA GLY A 445 -8.93 -1.62 41.64
C GLY A 445 -10.25 -1.88 42.35
N LYS A 446 -11.01 -2.85 41.79
CA LYS A 446 -11.57 -3.97 42.57
C LYS A 446 -12.13 -5.05 41.62
N ASP A 447 -12.00 -6.25 42.10
CA ASP A 447 -12.35 -7.55 41.57
C ASP A 447 -13.73 -7.70 40.96
N GLU A 448 -13.79 -8.65 40.00
CA GLU A 448 -14.86 -9.57 39.63
C GLU A 448 -16.29 -9.22 40.09
N THR A 449 -17.13 -8.91 39.11
CA THR A 449 -18.56 -9.26 39.18
C THR A 449 -19.09 -9.50 37.78
N GLU A 450 -19.61 -10.71 37.55
CA GLU A 450 -20.56 -11.02 36.48
C GLU A 450 -21.63 -9.92 36.48
N LEU A 451 -21.72 -9.14 35.41
CA LEU A 451 -22.77 -8.16 35.22
C LEU A 451 -24.02 -8.88 34.69
N GLU A 452 -25.04 -8.80 35.50
CA GLU A 452 -26.46 -9.15 35.41
C GLU A 452 -26.98 -9.73 34.09
N LYS A 453 -27.62 -10.87 34.19
CA LYS A 453 -28.50 -11.48 33.19
C LYS A 453 -29.79 -10.65 33.12
N GLU A 454 -29.91 -9.74 32.16
CA GLU A 454 -31.15 -9.06 31.84
C GLU A 454 -31.97 -9.86 30.83
N PRO A 455 -33.33 -9.89 30.95
CA PRO A 455 -34.19 -10.47 29.95
C PRO A 455 -34.08 -9.70 28.64
N VAL A 456 -34.02 -10.42 27.50
CA VAL A 456 -33.88 -9.88 26.15
C VAL A 456 -34.90 -8.80 25.85
N ASP A 457 -34.45 -7.57 25.57
CA ASP A 457 -35.32 -6.52 25.03
C ASP A 457 -35.66 -6.90 23.56
N GLN A 458 -36.81 -7.54 23.39
CA GLN A 458 -37.26 -8.12 22.12
C GLN A 458 -37.36 -7.11 20.97
N ALA A 459 -37.55 -5.83 21.24
CA ALA A 459 -37.72 -4.79 20.22
C ALA A 459 -36.40 -4.34 19.61
N ARG A 460 -35.31 -4.27 20.39
CA ARG A 460 -33.97 -3.84 19.89
C ARG A 460 -33.14 -4.96 19.29
N SER A 461 -33.32 -6.18 19.75
CA SER A 461 -32.59 -7.36 19.20
C SER A 461 -33.17 -7.81 17.87
N ALA A 462 -34.43 -7.51 17.57
CA ALA A 462 -35.08 -7.84 16.30
C ALA A 462 -34.46 -7.08 15.09
N ASP A 463 -34.02 -5.84 15.26
CA ASP A 463 -33.48 -5.03 14.16
C ASP A 463 -32.10 -5.49 13.68
N ILE A 464 -31.29 -6.05 14.57
CA ILE A 464 -29.93 -6.53 14.24
C ILE A 464 -29.96 -7.93 13.62
N LEU A 465 -30.97 -8.73 13.95
CA LEU A 465 -31.24 -10.01 13.28
C LEU A 465 -31.63 -9.85 11.80
N VAL A 466 -32.02 -8.65 11.37
CA VAL A 466 -32.55 -8.38 10.02
C VAL A 466 -31.47 -7.93 9.01
N SER A 467 -30.35 -7.37 9.44
CA SER A 467 -29.36 -6.84 8.50
C SER A 467 -27.98 -7.49 8.66
N GLY A 468 -27.62 -8.34 7.71
CA GLY A 468 -26.24 -8.85 7.53
C GLY A 468 -25.89 -10.14 8.27
N SER A 469 -26.72 -10.65 9.17
CA SER A 469 -26.45 -11.92 9.87
C SER A 469 -27.04 -13.13 9.13
N PRO A 470 -26.52 -14.34 9.32
CA PRO A 470 -27.13 -15.57 8.80
C PRO A 470 -28.59 -15.75 9.24
N PHE A 471 -28.98 -15.21 10.37
CA PHE A 471 -30.34 -15.25 10.93
C PHE A 471 -31.33 -14.32 10.23
N ALA A 472 -30.86 -13.41 9.36
CA ALA A 472 -31.73 -12.58 8.52
C ALA A 472 -32.59 -13.41 7.55
N ALA A 473 -32.12 -14.61 7.21
CA ALA A 473 -32.83 -15.55 6.32
C ALA A 473 -34.00 -16.28 7.01
N LEU A 474 -34.15 -16.20 8.34
CA LEU A 474 -35.22 -16.84 9.09
C LEU A 474 -36.55 -16.09 8.93
N THR A 475 -37.66 -16.81 8.92
CA THR A 475 -39.00 -16.20 9.01
C THR A 475 -39.23 -15.54 10.37
N ALA A 476 -40.21 -14.64 10.46
CA ALA A 476 -40.56 -13.97 11.73
C ALA A 476 -40.90 -14.98 12.84
N GLU A 477 -41.58 -16.07 12.50
CA GLU A 477 -41.95 -17.13 13.46
C GLU A 477 -40.74 -17.92 13.94
N GLN A 478 -39.81 -18.26 13.04
CA GLN A 478 -38.56 -18.95 13.40
C GLN A 478 -37.68 -18.07 14.28
N ARG A 479 -37.54 -16.78 13.95
CA ARG A 479 -36.81 -15.82 14.81
C ARG A 479 -37.43 -15.70 16.20
N SER A 480 -38.75 -15.61 16.29
CA SER A 480 -39.44 -15.53 17.59
C SER A 480 -39.19 -16.78 18.46
N ARG A 481 -39.25 -17.98 17.83
CA ARG A 481 -38.93 -19.23 18.56
C ARG A 481 -37.49 -19.27 19.06
N LEU A 482 -36.54 -18.83 18.24
CA LEU A 482 -35.14 -18.78 18.60
C LEU A 482 -34.88 -17.84 19.78
N MET A 483 -35.45 -16.62 19.71
CA MET A 483 -35.27 -15.58 20.75
C MET A 483 -35.91 -15.95 22.07
N ALA A 484 -36.96 -16.75 22.07
CA ALA A 484 -37.59 -17.25 23.31
C ALA A 484 -36.70 -18.17 24.13
N ARG A 485 -35.68 -18.81 23.52
CA ARG A 485 -34.73 -19.76 24.17
C ARG A 485 -33.30 -19.21 24.24
N ALA A 486 -33.02 -18.10 23.56
CA ALA A 486 -31.73 -17.44 23.59
C ALA A 486 -31.56 -16.56 24.85
N THR A 487 -30.32 -16.39 25.27
CA THR A 487 -29.98 -15.55 26.45
C THR A 487 -29.01 -14.45 26.02
N GLU A 488 -29.28 -13.22 26.43
CA GLU A 488 -28.40 -12.08 26.18
C GLU A 488 -27.35 -11.95 27.29
N HIS A 489 -26.10 -11.66 26.87
CA HIS A 489 -24.97 -11.45 27.75
C HIS A 489 -24.25 -10.15 27.39
N THR A 490 -23.76 -9.45 28.39
CA THR A 490 -22.90 -8.27 28.20
C THR A 490 -21.54 -8.55 28.84
N TYR A 491 -20.48 -8.38 28.08
CA TYR A 491 -19.11 -8.62 28.50
C TYR A 491 -18.30 -7.33 28.55
N ALA A 492 -17.42 -7.21 29.55
CA ALA A 492 -16.45 -6.11 29.63
C ALA A 492 -15.30 -6.30 28.61
N PRO A 493 -14.57 -5.22 28.23
CA PRO A 493 -13.39 -5.36 27.38
C PRO A 493 -12.34 -6.31 27.98
N GLY A 494 -11.78 -7.18 27.17
CA GLY A 494 -10.76 -8.16 27.60
C GLY A 494 -11.31 -9.44 28.25
N HIS A 495 -12.64 -9.61 28.28
CA HIS A 495 -13.26 -10.83 28.82
C HIS A 495 -13.16 -11.98 27.81
N VAL A 496 -12.79 -13.19 28.29
CA VAL A 496 -12.75 -14.41 27.47
C VAL A 496 -14.14 -15.03 27.50
N VAL A 497 -14.85 -14.99 26.37
CA VAL A 497 -16.22 -15.53 26.24
C VAL A 497 -16.21 -17.05 25.99
N ILE A 498 -15.22 -17.51 25.25
CA ILE A 498 -14.99 -18.94 24.93
C ILE A 498 -13.51 -19.22 25.14
N HIS A 499 -13.19 -20.35 25.82
CA HIS A 499 -11.85 -20.88 25.89
C HIS A 499 -11.66 -22.02 24.88
N GLN A 500 -10.51 -22.07 24.23
CA GLN A 500 -10.14 -23.18 23.35
C GLN A 500 -10.17 -24.50 24.14
N ASP A 501 -10.52 -25.58 23.47
CA ASP A 501 -10.63 -26.95 24.00
C ASP A 501 -11.75 -27.17 25.02
N GLU A 502 -12.55 -26.18 25.39
CA GLU A 502 -13.75 -26.37 26.19
C GLU A 502 -14.86 -27.10 25.41
N PRO A 503 -15.72 -27.89 26.09
CA PRO A 503 -16.90 -28.49 25.45
C PRO A 503 -17.83 -27.44 24.86
N GLY A 504 -18.22 -27.56 23.60
CA GLY A 504 -19.11 -26.64 22.91
C GLY A 504 -20.60 -27.00 23.17
N GLY A 505 -21.38 -26.07 23.71
CA GLY A 505 -22.84 -26.24 23.94
C GLY A 505 -23.70 -25.09 23.39
N THR A 506 -23.09 -24.04 22.89
CA THR A 506 -23.80 -22.81 22.47
C THR A 506 -23.12 -22.17 21.26
N ALA A 507 -23.90 -21.53 20.38
CA ALA A 507 -23.42 -20.55 19.41
C ALA A 507 -23.72 -19.14 19.95
N PHE A 508 -22.94 -18.15 19.53
CA PHE A 508 -23.11 -16.76 19.92
C PHE A 508 -23.32 -15.89 18.69
N LEU A 509 -24.23 -14.92 18.79
CA LEU A 509 -24.42 -13.83 17.81
C LEU A 509 -24.03 -12.51 18.47
N ILE A 510 -23.18 -11.73 17.85
CA ILE A 510 -22.75 -10.42 18.33
C ILE A 510 -23.84 -9.40 18.00
N ILE A 511 -24.36 -8.72 19.03
CA ILE A 511 -25.34 -7.65 18.89
C ILE A 511 -24.67 -6.29 18.80
N SER A 512 -23.64 -6.05 19.60
CA SER A 512 -22.82 -4.84 19.56
C SER A 512 -21.44 -5.12 20.15
N GLY A 513 -20.45 -4.33 19.76
CA GLY A 513 -19.07 -4.51 20.16
C GLY A 513 -18.33 -5.46 19.22
N ARG A 514 -17.06 -5.79 19.54
CA ARG A 514 -16.19 -6.65 18.75
C ARG A 514 -15.47 -7.67 19.61
N VAL A 515 -15.21 -8.81 19.03
CA VAL A 515 -14.43 -9.88 19.66
C VAL A 515 -13.24 -10.28 18.77
N ARG A 516 -12.20 -10.82 19.40
CA ARG A 516 -11.02 -11.36 18.74
C ARG A 516 -10.99 -12.86 18.93
N VAL A 517 -10.69 -13.59 17.85
CA VAL A 517 -10.58 -15.05 17.84
C VAL A 517 -9.08 -15.41 17.85
N LEU A 518 -8.67 -16.22 18.83
CA LEU A 518 -7.28 -16.60 19.08
C LEU A 518 -7.19 -18.12 19.17
N GLU A 519 -6.21 -18.72 18.49
CA GLU A 519 -5.90 -20.15 18.57
C GLU A 519 -4.54 -20.35 19.25
N SER A 520 -4.53 -21.13 20.32
CA SER A 520 -3.28 -21.59 20.97
C SER A 520 -2.74 -22.78 20.21
N VAL A 521 -1.50 -22.68 19.75
CA VAL A 521 -0.81 -23.77 19.06
C VAL A 521 -0.11 -24.63 20.11
N PRO A 522 -0.26 -25.97 20.10
CA PRO A 522 0.47 -26.85 21.02
C PRO A 522 1.97 -26.56 20.99
N ASP A 523 2.60 -26.48 22.16
CA ASP A 523 4.02 -26.22 22.36
C ASP A 523 4.53 -24.85 21.93
N SER A 524 3.63 -23.88 21.66
CA SER A 524 3.98 -22.49 21.36
C SER A 524 3.39 -21.54 22.41
N PRO A 525 4.17 -20.59 22.95
CA PRO A 525 3.63 -19.55 23.84
C PRO A 525 2.85 -18.45 23.09
N VAL A 526 2.74 -18.56 21.77
CA VAL A 526 2.15 -17.55 20.91
C VAL A 526 0.76 -18.01 20.48
N GLU A 527 -0.27 -17.27 20.89
CA GLU A 527 -1.62 -17.47 20.38
C GLU A 527 -1.72 -16.90 18.96
N MET A 528 -2.22 -17.71 18.03
CA MET A 528 -2.42 -17.32 16.64
C MET A 528 -3.72 -16.50 16.52
N PHE A 529 -3.62 -15.31 15.98
CA PHE A 529 -4.76 -14.49 15.68
C PHE A 529 -5.47 -14.99 14.43
N LEU A 530 -6.74 -15.41 14.57
CA LEU A 530 -7.54 -15.91 13.45
C LEU A 530 -8.43 -14.82 12.82
N GLY A 531 -8.81 -13.78 13.58
CA GLY A 531 -9.63 -12.70 13.08
C GLY A 531 -10.36 -11.92 14.18
N GLU A 532 -11.06 -10.86 13.78
CA GLU A 532 -12.00 -10.10 14.61
C GLU A 532 -13.40 -10.27 14.04
N LEU A 533 -14.40 -10.33 14.91
CA LEU A 533 -15.79 -10.44 14.56
C LEU A 533 -16.58 -9.28 15.19
N GLY A 534 -17.55 -8.76 14.44
CA GLY A 534 -18.35 -7.63 14.79
C GLY A 534 -19.86 -7.90 14.84
N PRO A 535 -20.70 -6.85 14.96
CA PRO A 535 -22.15 -6.98 15.03
C PRO A 535 -22.75 -7.74 13.83
N GLY A 536 -23.65 -8.67 14.10
CA GLY A 536 -24.28 -9.53 13.08
C GLY A 536 -23.51 -10.81 12.77
N GLU A 537 -22.28 -10.96 13.25
CA GLU A 537 -21.46 -12.16 13.06
C GLU A 537 -21.64 -13.16 14.21
N THR A 538 -21.37 -14.44 13.90
CA THR A 538 -21.50 -15.54 14.86
C THR A 538 -20.13 -16.11 15.22
N PHE A 539 -20.03 -16.67 16.42
CA PHE A 539 -18.87 -17.45 16.87
C PHE A 539 -19.30 -18.63 17.76
N GLY A 540 -18.41 -19.61 17.90
CA GLY A 540 -18.68 -20.81 18.66
C GLY A 540 -19.48 -21.89 17.92
N GLU A 541 -20.05 -21.59 16.75
CA GLU A 541 -20.79 -22.51 15.90
C GLU A 541 -19.89 -23.59 15.27
N SER A 542 -18.60 -23.31 15.06
CA SER A 542 -17.65 -24.26 14.43
C SER A 542 -17.51 -25.55 15.25
N GLY A 543 -17.42 -25.46 16.57
CA GLY A 543 -17.40 -26.61 17.48
C GLY A 543 -18.68 -27.45 17.43
N LEU A 544 -19.84 -26.78 17.30
CA LEU A 544 -21.15 -27.44 17.21
C LEU A 544 -21.29 -28.23 15.90
N LEU A 545 -20.93 -27.63 14.77
CA LEU A 545 -21.04 -28.24 13.45
C LEU A 545 -20.06 -29.40 13.23
N ARG A 546 -18.94 -29.39 13.93
CA ARG A 546 -17.90 -30.44 13.82
C ARG A 546 -17.98 -31.51 14.92
N GLU A 547 -18.90 -31.33 15.86
CA GLU A 547 -19.02 -32.20 17.05
C GLU A 547 -17.68 -32.35 17.80
N ARG A 548 -16.95 -31.25 17.96
CA ARG A 548 -15.62 -31.17 18.59
C ARG A 548 -15.58 -30.06 19.64
N PRO A 549 -14.62 -30.08 20.57
CA PRO A 549 -14.35 -28.97 21.46
C PRO A 549 -14.11 -27.66 20.71
N ARG A 550 -14.14 -26.54 21.39
CA ARG A 550 -13.90 -25.20 20.86
C ARG A 550 -12.55 -25.13 20.17
N SER A 551 -12.53 -24.70 18.92
CA SER A 551 -11.30 -24.63 18.11
C SER A 551 -10.41 -23.43 18.44
N ALA A 552 -10.95 -22.41 19.13
CA ALA A 552 -10.24 -21.18 19.45
C ALA A 552 -10.87 -20.48 20.66
N SER A 553 -10.08 -19.64 21.30
CA SER A 553 -10.56 -18.72 22.35
C SER A 553 -11.13 -17.45 21.72
N VAL A 554 -12.17 -16.86 22.34
CA VAL A 554 -12.82 -15.64 21.88
C VAL A 554 -12.79 -14.60 22.98
N VAL A 555 -12.15 -13.46 22.72
CA VAL A 555 -11.89 -12.39 23.70
C VAL A 555 -12.54 -11.08 23.21
N THR A 556 -13.27 -10.40 24.08
CA THR A 556 -13.89 -9.10 23.77
C THR A 556 -12.84 -7.99 23.66
N LEU A 557 -12.95 -7.15 22.64
CA LEU A 557 -12.07 -5.99 22.44
C LEU A 557 -12.61 -4.73 23.12
N GLU A 558 -13.91 -4.64 23.21
CA GLU A 558 -14.67 -3.53 23.79
C GLU A 558 -15.89 -4.08 24.55
N ARG A 559 -16.71 -3.22 25.14
CA ARG A 559 -17.96 -3.68 25.78
C ARG A 559 -18.84 -4.34 24.73
N THR A 560 -19.03 -5.66 24.84
CA THR A 560 -19.65 -6.49 23.80
C THR A 560 -20.93 -7.13 24.34
N ARG A 561 -22.01 -7.01 23.55
CA ARG A 561 -23.29 -7.69 23.81
C ARG A 561 -23.45 -8.83 22.83
N CYS A 562 -23.73 -10.01 23.33
CA CYS A 562 -23.94 -11.23 22.52
C CYS A 562 -25.23 -11.94 22.97
N VAL A 563 -25.84 -12.62 22.01
CA VAL A 563 -26.93 -13.57 22.29
C VAL A 563 -26.38 -14.97 22.18
N SER A 564 -26.48 -15.77 23.24
CA SER A 564 -26.14 -17.18 23.25
C SER A 564 -27.35 -18.03 22.84
N ILE A 565 -27.11 -18.98 21.94
CA ILE A 565 -28.12 -19.88 21.35
C ILE A 565 -27.71 -21.31 21.67
N PRO A 566 -28.59 -22.11 22.34
CA PRO A 566 -28.31 -23.51 22.61
C PRO A 566 -28.03 -24.30 21.33
N ALA A 567 -27.13 -25.31 21.42
CA ALA A 567 -26.74 -26.11 20.27
C ALA A 567 -27.90 -26.78 19.54
N GLU A 568 -28.85 -27.35 20.31
CA GLU A 568 -30.04 -28.04 19.77
C GLU A 568 -30.87 -27.06 18.90
N ASP A 569 -31.15 -25.86 19.41
CA ASP A 569 -31.95 -24.86 18.71
C ASP A 569 -31.23 -24.33 17.46
N PHE A 570 -29.91 -24.13 17.56
CA PHE A 570 -29.09 -23.69 16.43
C PHE A 570 -29.06 -24.72 15.30
N LEU A 571 -28.82 -26.00 15.63
CA LEU A 571 -28.79 -27.09 14.64
C LEU A 571 -30.17 -27.36 14.04
N GLN A 572 -31.25 -27.28 14.83
CA GLN A 572 -32.61 -27.42 14.34
C GLN A 572 -32.96 -26.33 13.33
N MET A 573 -32.57 -25.06 13.59
CA MET A 573 -32.76 -23.94 12.67
C MET A 573 -32.07 -24.14 11.34
N LEU A 574 -30.84 -24.69 11.35
CA LEU A 574 -30.11 -25.01 10.11
C LEU A 574 -30.81 -26.07 9.29
N GLN A 575 -31.46 -27.05 9.92
CA GLN A 575 -32.25 -28.08 9.23
C GLN A 575 -33.56 -27.52 8.63
N GLU A 576 -34.21 -26.61 9.37
CA GLU A 576 -35.49 -26.02 8.99
C GLU A 576 -35.38 -24.87 7.96
N SER A 577 -34.19 -24.26 7.80
CA SER A 577 -33.96 -23.11 6.90
C SER A 577 -32.71 -23.33 6.02
N PRO A 578 -32.91 -23.84 4.77
CA PRO A 578 -31.83 -23.95 3.81
C PRO A 578 -31.17 -22.59 3.48
N GLU A 579 -31.94 -21.50 3.53
CA GLU A 579 -31.47 -20.14 3.29
C GLU A 579 -30.48 -19.69 4.38
N MET A 580 -30.79 -19.99 5.66
CA MET A 580 -29.88 -19.73 6.77
C MET A 580 -28.60 -20.58 6.67
N SER A 581 -28.73 -21.86 6.32
CA SER A 581 -27.59 -22.75 6.12
C SER A 581 -26.68 -22.22 5.00
N MET A 582 -27.23 -21.76 3.90
CA MET A 582 -26.47 -21.15 2.81
C MET A 582 -25.83 -19.81 3.21
N ALA A 583 -26.49 -18.98 4.01
CA ALA A 583 -25.92 -17.74 4.53
C ALA A 583 -24.75 -18.03 5.46
N LEU A 584 -24.87 -19.02 6.35
CA LEU A 584 -23.78 -19.45 7.24
C LEU A 584 -22.58 -20.03 6.47
N LEU A 585 -22.85 -20.86 5.43
CA LEU A 585 -21.79 -21.38 4.56
C LEU A 585 -21.03 -20.27 3.84
N ARG A 586 -21.72 -19.21 3.37
CA ARG A 586 -21.08 -18.04 2.77
C ARG A 586 -20.20 -17.27 3.80
N ALA A 587 -20.71 -17.11 5.03
CA ALA A 587 -19.94 -16.49 6.11
C ALA A 587 -18.68 -17.32 6.44
N PHE A 588 -18.76 -18.65 6.46
CA PHE A 588 -17.60 -19.51 6.63
C PHE A 588 -16.61 -19.46 5.46
N ALA A 589 -17.11 -19.45 4.21
CA ALA A 589 -16.25 -19.32 3.05
C ALA A 589 -15.49 -18.00 3.06
N GLY A 590 -16.13 -16.89 3.46
CA GLY A 590 -15.48 -15.60 3.70
C GLY A 590 -14.39 -15.70 4.75
N ARG A 591 -14.71 -16.21 5.95
CA ARG A 591 -13.76 -16.38 7.05
C ARG A 591 -12.59 -17.32 6.70
N LEU A 592 -12.84 -18.40 5.95
CA LEU A 592 -11.78 -19.30 5.47
C LEU A 592 -10.83 -18.57 4.52
N HIS A 593 -11.37 -17.79 3.61
CA HIS A 593 -10.58 -16.97 2.68
C HIS A 593 -9.74 -15.92 3.43
N ASP A 594 -10.31 -15.27 4.43
CA ASP A 594 -9.59 -14.29 5.27
C ASP A 594 -8.54 -14.98 6.15
N ALA A 595 -8.82 -16.19 6.67
CA ALA A 595 -7.86 -16.99 7.40
C ALA A 595 -6.70 -17.46 6.51
N ASP A 596 -6.97 -17.89 5.27
CA ASP A 596 -5.93 -18.26 4.30
C ASP A 596 -5.02 -17.06 3.98
N ARG A 597 -5.57 -15.85 3.91
CA ARG A 597 -4.80 -14.62 3.72
C ARG A 597 -3.95 -14.26 4.94
N LEU A 598 -4.50 -14.42 6.13
CA LEU A 598 -3.75 -14.24 7.38
C LEU A 598 -2.64 -15.28 7.49
N LEU A 599 -2.92 -16.54 7.18
CA LEU A 599 -1.91 -17.60 7.15
C LEU A 599 -0.80 -17.31 6.13
N ALA A 600 -1.12 -16.74 4.96
CA ALA A 600 -0.11 -16.32 3.99
C ALA A 600 0.76 -15.15 4.51
N ARG A 601 0.23 -14.27 5.37
CA ARG A 601 1.01 -13.21 6.03
C ARG A 601 1.93 -13.74 7.14
N TYR A 602 1.52 -14.81 7.80
CA TYR A 602 2.28 -15.48 8.89
C TYR A 602 2.96 -16.76 8.43
N ALA A 603 2.93 -17.06 7.12
CA ALA A 603 3.57 -18.25 6.59
C ALA A 603 5.03 -18.30 7.08
N PRO A 604 5.45 -19.39 7.72
CA PRO A 604 6.82 -19.57 8.13
C PRO A 604 7.73 -19.63 6.90
N ASP A 605 8.99 -19.28 7.09
CA ASP A 605 10.01 -19.44 6.06
C ASP A 605 10.03 -20.90 5.55
N PRO A 606 9.84 -21.14 4.25
CA PRO A 606 9.65 -22.50 3.74
C PRO A 606 10.89 -23.39 3.88
N LEU A 607 12.06 -22.79 4.13
CA LEU A 607 13.32 -23.52 4.29
C LEU A 607 13.56 -23.93 5.73
N THR A 608 13.34 -23.02 6.68
CA THR A 608 13.70 -23.18 8.09
C THR A 608 12.52 -23.43 9.02
N GLY A 609 11.28 -23.19 8.56
CA GLY A 609 10.08 -23.26 9.39
C GLY A 609 9.94 -22.14 10.41
N LEU A 610 10.89 -21.19 10.48
CA LEU A 610 10.84 -20.06 11.38
C LEU A 610 9.90 -18.95 10.87
N PRO A 611 9.35 -18.10 11.75
CA PRO A 611 8.72 -16.87 11.35
C PRO A 611 9.61 -16.02 10.43
N GLY A 612 9.09 -15.55 9.31
CA GLY A 612 9.79 -14.63 8.43
C GLY A 612 9.76 -13.18 8.98
N ARG A 613 10.42 -12.25 8.29
CA ARG A 613 10.54 -10.83 8.67
C ARG A 613 9.19 -10.19 9.04
N ARG A 614 8.14 -10.38 8.22
CA ARG A 614 6.81 -9.80 8.48
C ARG A 614 6.16 -10.34 9.75
N ALA A 615 6.20 -11.64 9.92
CA ALA A 615 5.70 -12.30 11.11
C ALA A 615 6.47 -11.83 12.36
N PHE A 616 7.80 -11.65 12.26
CA PHE A 616 8.62 -11.12 13.34
C PHE A 616 8.17 -9.74 13.79
N HIS A 617 7.95 -8.78 12.87
CA HIS A 617 7.51 -7.42 13.21
C HIS A 617 6.17 -7.41 13.92
N GLU A 618 5.23 -8.23 13.50
CA GLU A 618 3.91 -8.30 14.13
C GLU A 618 3.96 -8.94 15.51
N VAL A 619 4.66 -10.06 15.66
CA VAL A 619 4.84 -10.74 16.94
C VAL A 619 5.65 -9.86 17.91
N TYR A 620 6.67 -9.14 17.42
CA TYR A 620 7.44 -8.16 18.19
C TYR A 620 6.51 -7.14 18.86
N ARG A 621 5.62 -6.48 18.10
CA ARG A 621 4.69 -5.48 18.65
C ARG A 621 3.83 -6.04 19.78
N ARG A 622 3.35 -7.28 19.63
CA ARG A 622 2.52 -7.95 20.64
C ARG A 622 3.30 -8.25 21.92
N LEU A 623 4.45 -8.86 21.78
CA LEU A 623 5.31 -9.23 22.91
C LEU A 623 5.78 -8.00 23.68
N THR A 624 6.25 -6.97 22.96
CA THR A 624 6.74 -5.72 23.59
C THR A 624 5.63 -4.86 24.20
N ALA A 625 4.40 -4.92 23.68
CA ALA A 625 3.26 -4.27 24.33
C ALA A 625 2.97 -4.86 25.72
N GLY A 626 3.10 -6.17 25.88
CA GLY A 626 3.02 -6.86 27.17
C GLY A 626 4.16 -6.45 28.11
N THR A 627 5.38 -6.45 27.61
CA THR A 627 6.59 -6.07 28.33
C THR A 627 6.52 -4.62 28.85
N ARG A 628 6.08 -3.68 28.01
CA ARG A 628 5.87 -2.27 28.41
C ARG A 628 4.87 -2.11 29.53
N ARG A 629 3.75 -2.87 29.49
CA ARG A 629 2.73 -2.84 30.56
C ARG A 629 3.28 -3.37 31.88
N ARG A 630 4.14 -4.35 31.84
CA ARG A 630 4.79 -4.93 33.04
C ARG A 630 6.03 -4.15 33.50
N GLY A 631 6.52 -3.19 32.71
CA GLY A 631 7.75 -2.44 32.99
C GLY A 631 9.01 -3.29 32.92
N THR A 632 8.98 -4.36 32.11
CA THR A 632 10.11 -5.28 31.93
C THR A 632 10.90 -4.95 30.66
N SER A 633 12.10 -5.51 30.50
CA SER A 633 13.05 -5.21 29.43
C SER A 633 13.05 -6.29 28.34
N VAL A 634 13.59 -5.94 27.18
CA VAL A 634 13.81 -6.86 26.05
C VAL A 634 15.25 -6.81 25.59
N VAL A 635 15.70 -7.91 25.00
CA VAL A 635 16.98 -7.99 24.26
C VAL A 635 16.68 -8.51 22.86
N LEU A 636 17.15 -7.79 21.84
CA LEU A 636 17.07 -8.23 20.46
C LEU A 636 18.46 -8.61 19.97
N LEU A 637 18.60 -9.84 19.46
CA LEU A 637 19.82 -10.35 18.85
C LEU A 637 19.66 -10.38 17.33
N VAL A 638 20.73 -10.04 16.63
CA VAL A 638 20.89 -10.27 15.18
C VAL A 638 22.03 -11.24 14.98
N ILE A 639 21.81 -12.24 14.14
CA ILE A 639 22.72 -13.34 13.85
C ILE A 639 22.88 -13.46 12.34
N ASP A 640 24.12 -13.41 11.86
CA ASP A 640 24.52 -13.51 10.47
C ASP A 640 25.38 -14.77 10.26
N VAL A 641 25.01 -15.61 9.27
CA VAL A 641 25.74 -16.86 8.96
C VAL A 641 26.94 -16.53 8.08
N LEU A 642 28.14 -16.76 8.60
CA LEU A 642 29.37 -16.44 7.90
C LEU A 642 29.67 -17.46 6.78
N HIS A 643 30.25 -16.96 5.69
CA HIS A 643 30.73 -17.78 4.56
C HIS A 643 29.68 -18.64 3.88
N LEU A 644 28.38 -18.34 4.04
CA LEU A 644 27.30 -19.10 3.37
C LEU A 644 27.48 -19.12 1.84
N LYS A 645 27.95 -18.03 1.27
CA LYS A 645 28.27 -17.95 -0.15
C LYS A 645 29.37 -18.93 -0.54
N ASP A 646 30.48 -18.94 0.19
CA ASP A 646 31.61 -19.83 -0.07
C ASP A 646 31.19 -21.30 0.05
N ILE A 647 30.29 -21.60 0.99
CA ILE A 647 29.68 -22.92 1.17
C ILE A 647 28.84 -23.29 -0.04
N ASN A 648 27.98 -22.37 -0.51
CA ASN A 648 27.15 -22.57 -1.70
C ASN A 648 27.98 -22.79 -2.97
N ASP A 649 29.02 -21.97 -3.16
CA ASP A 649 29.88 -22.03 -4.33
C ASP A 649 30.72 -23.32 -4.35
N ARG A 650 31.13 -23.81 -3.18
CA ARG A 650 31.97 -25.00 -3.06
C ARG A 650 31.19 -26.31 -3.00
N PHE A 651 30.03 -26.33 -2.36
CA PHE A 651 29.28 -27.55 -2.03
C PHE A 651 27.85 -27.57 -2.61
N GLY A 652 27.43 -26.51 -3.25
CA GLY A 652 26.10 -26.33 -3.86
C GLY A 652 25.03 -25.83 -2.88
N TYR A 653 23.96 -25.24 -3.42
CA TYR A 653 22.86 -24.64 -2.66
C TYR A 653 22.13 -25.61 -1.73
N SER A 654 22.12 -26.91 -2.04
CA SER A 654 21.51 -27.92 -1.17
C SER A 654 22.22 -27.98 0.19
N VAL A 655 23.57 -27.91 0.20
CA VAL A 655 24.37 -27.90 1.43
C VAL A 655 24.18 -26.59 2.20
N GLY A 656 24.16 -25.44 1.52
CA GLY A 656 23.87 -24.18 2.16
C GLY A 656 22.48 -24.10 2.79
N ASN A 657 21.47 -24.69 2.11
CA ASN A 657 20.12 -24.80 2.66
C ASN A 657 20.08 -25.68 3.94
N ASP A 658 20.83 -26.77 3.96
CA ASP A 658 20.93 -27.62 5.14
C ASP A 658 21.68 -26.90 6.28
N VAL A 659 22.70 -26.09 5.96
CA VAL A 659 23.38 -25.22 6.96
C VAL A 659 22.37 -24.24 7.58
N LEU A 660 21.54 -23.59 6.78
CA LEU A 660 20.51 -22.67 7.28
C LEU A 660 19.48 -23.36 8.19
N ARG A 661 19.04 -24.58 7.84
CA ARG A 661 18.16 -25.38 8.71
C ARG A 661 18.86 -25.72 10.04
N THR A 662 20.11 -26.14 9.97
CA THR A 662 20.89 -26.48 11.15
C THR A 662 21.12 -25.28 12.07
N VAL A 663 21.34 -24.10 11.49
CA VAL A 663 21.42 -22.84 12.26
C VAL A 663 20.07 -22.55 12.91
N ALA A 664 18.97 -22.65 12.19
CA ALA A 664 17.63 -22.44 12.73
C ALA A 664 17.35 -23.35 13.93
N ASP A 665 17.64 -24.64 13.81
CA ASP A 665 17.48 -25.61 14.90
C ASP A 665 18.37 -25.23 16.12
N ALA A 666 19.61 -24.86 15.89
CA ALA A 666 20.52 -24.41 16.96
C ALA A 666 20.02 -23.15 17.68
N LEU A 667 19.39 -22.23 16.95
CA LEU A 667 18.79 -21.01 17.51
C LEU A 667 17.56 -21.33 18.36
N ILE A 668 16.65 -22.18 17.85
CA ILE A 668 15.46 -22.65 18.59
C ILE A 668 15.87 -23.32 19.89
N GLU A 669 16.78 -24.31 19.83
CA GLU A 669 17.24 -25.05 21.00
C GLU A 669 18.07 -24.20 22.00
N SER A 670 18.59 -23.06 21.57
CA SER A 670 19.33 -22.12 22.45
C SER A 670 18.43 -21.08 23.10
N SER A 671 17.18 -20.96 22.64
CA SER A 671 16.18 -19.99 23.10
C SER A 671 15.14 -20.65 24.01
N ARG A 672 14.40 -19.85 24.77
CA ARG A 672 13.29 -20.31 25.60
C ARG A 672 12.02 -20.37 24.75
N ALA A 673 11.02 -21.13 25.18
CA ALA A 673 9.71 -21.17 24.53
C ALA A 673 9.01 -19.78 24.49
N SER A 674 9.36 -18.87 25.41
CA SER A 674 8.87 -17.48 25.44
C SER A 674 9.59 -16.53 24.48
N ASP A 675 10.71 -16.95 23.89
CA ASP A 675 11.53 -16.12 23.02
C ASP A 675 11.08 -16.28 21.57
N LEU A 676 11.17 -15.21 20.78
CA LEU A 676 10.82 -15.24 19.37
C LEU A 676 12.08 -15.43 18.53
N VAL A 677 12.19 -16.56 17.85
CA VAL A 677 13.24 -16.82 16.85
C VAL A 677 12.66 -16.63 15.46
N ALA A 678 13.36 -15.92 14.58
CA ALA A 678 12.89 -15.65 13.22
C ALA A 678 14.04 -15.67 12.21
N ARG A 679 13.75 -15.99 10.96
CA ARG A 679 14.65 -15.77 9.83
C ARG A 679 14.31 -14.43 9.20
N TYR A 680 15.21 -13.45 9.38
CA TYR A 680 14.97 -12.07 8.99
C TYR A 680 15.38 -11.78 7.53
N GLY A 681 16.39 -12.45 7.03
CA GLY A 681 16.92 -12.33 5.67
C GLY A 681 17.39 -13.68 5.11
N GLY A 682 18.17 -13.67 4.04
CA GLY A 682 18.70 -14.89 3.39
C GLY A 682 19.57 -15.72 4.32
N ASP A 683 20.54 -15.10 4.98
CA ASP A 683 21.52 -15.63 5.93
C ASP A 683 21.39 -15.00 7.31
N GLU A 684 20.40 -14.14 7.52
CA GLU A 684 20.18 -13.36 8.74
C GLU A 684 19.03 -13.94 9.57
N PHE A 685 19.28 -14.08 10.88
CA PHE A 685 18.30 -14.52 11.87
C PHE A 685 18.21 -13.50 13.00
N THR A 686 17.06 -13.48 13.68
CA THR A 686 16.83 -12.64 14.85
C THR A 686 16.26 -13.45 16.01
N ILE A 687 16.61 -13.05 17.24
CA ILE A 687 16.00 -13.58 18.46
C ILE A 687 15.55 -12.40 19.32
N LEU A 688 14.28 -12.35 19.69
CA LEU A 688 13.78 -11.42 20.69
C LEU A 688 13.59 -12.16 22.01
N LEU A 689 14.37 -11.77 23.01
CA LEU A 689 14.24 -12.25 24.39
C LEU A 689 13.34 -11.28 25.15
N THR A 690 12.27 -11.78 25.73
CA THR A 690 11.37 -10.98 26.57
C THR A 690 11.70 -11.19 28.05
N ASP A 691 11.46 -10.14 28.85
CA ASP A 691 11.77 -10.15 30.30
C ASP A 691 13.24 -10.53 30.58
N ALA A 692 14.18 -9.97 29.76
CA ALA A 692 15.58 -10.35 29.73
C ALA A 692 16.52 -9.16 29.97
N ALA A 693 17.67 -9.41 30.57
CA ALA A 693 18.72 -8.43 30.78
C ALA A 693 19.83 -8.58 29.71
N ALA A 694 20.66 -7.55 29.53
CA ALA A 694 21.75 -7.55 28.54
C ALA A 694 22.72 -8.76 28.68
N LYS A 695 22.95 -9.28 29.90
CA LYS A 695 23.77 -10.46 30.15
C LYS A 695 23.18 -11.75 29.54
N ASP A 696 21.84 -11.79 29.35
CA ASP A 696 21.17 -12.98 28.80
C ASP A 696 21.48 -13.14 27.31
N ALA A 697 21.75 -12.02 26.58
CA ALA A 697 22.21 -12.08 25.21
C ALA A 697 23.51 -12.86 25.06
N GLU A 698 24.50 -12.58 25.92
CA GLU A 698 25.81 -13.26 25.86
C GLU A 698 25.67 -14.75 26.17
N LEU A 699 24.75 -15.13 27.07
CA LEU A 699 24.47 -16.53 27.38
C LEU A 699 23.86 -17.26 26.17
N VAL A 700 22.93 -16.63 25.46
CA VAL A 700 22.33 -17.21 24.25
C VAL A 700 23.36 -17.30 23.14
N ILE A 701 24.12 -16.24 22.88
CA ILE A 701 25.18 -16.21 21.85
C ILE A 701 26.19 -17.34 22.11
N ASN A 702 26.66 -17.49 23.36
CA ASN A 702 27.63 -18.54 23.70
C ASN A 702 27.04 -19.95 23.47
N ARG A 703 25.77 -20.19 23.83
CA ARG A 703 25.10 -21.47 23.57
C ARG A 703 25.00 -21.78 22.07
N VAL A 704 24.57 -20.81 21.27
CA VAL A 704 24.48 -20.95 19.81
C VAL A 704 25.85 -21.26 19.23
N GLN A 705 26.88 -20.49 19.55
CA GLN A 705 28.23 -20.70 19.04
C GLN A 705 28.82 -22.05 19.48
N GLN A 706 28.57 -22.47 20.71
CA GLN A 706 29.00 -23.78 21.20
C GLN A 706 28.34 -24.92 20.40
N LYS A 707 27.02 -24.84 20.15
CA LYS A 707 26.30 -25.83 19.34
C LYS A 707 26.82 -25.89 17.92
N LEU A 708 26.98 -24.74 17.27
CA LEU A 708 27.47 -24.67 15.88
C LEU A 708 28.90 -25.24 15.76
N ARG A 709 29.77 -25.01 16.75
CA ARG A 709 31.13 -25.59 16.75
C ARG A 709 31.15 -27.11 16.90
N GLN A 710 30.12 -27.73 17.46
CA GLN A 710 29.98 -29.18 17.58
C GLN A 710 29.57 -29.84 16.25
N LEU A 711 29.13 -29.05 15.28
CA LEU A 711 28.72 -29.49 13.95
C LEU A 711 29.91 -29.52 12.95
N THR A 712 31.04 -30.12 13.35
CA THR A 712 32.27 -30.13 12.56
C THR A 712 32.22 -31.03 11.31
N ILE A 713 31.25 -31.93 11.22
CA ILE A 713 31.08 -32.84 10.09
C ILE A 713 29.62 -32.80 9.63
N TYR A 714 29.37 -32.14 8.51
CA TYR A 714 28.07 -32.15 7.87
C TYR A 714 28.05 -33.18 6.74
N ARG A 715 27.21 -34.23 6.83
CA ARG A 715 27.12 -35.36 5.85
C ARG A 715 28.48 -35.90 5.41
N ASN A 716 29.41 -36.07 6.33
CA ASN A 716 30.82 -36.49 6.07
C ASN A 716 31.69 -35.40 5.37
N LEU A 717 31.25 -34.13 5.31
CA LEU A 717 32.05 -33.04 4.81
C LEU A 717 32.71 -32.30 6.00
N PRO A 718 33.98 -31.91 5.91
CA PRO A 718 34.64 -31.09 6.92
C PRO A 718 34.14 -29.63 6.78
N LEU A 719 32.98 -29.33 7.39
CA LEU A 719 32.36 -28.02 7.29
C LEU A 719 32.22 -27.45 8.71
N THR A 720 32.75 -26.26 8.92
CA THR A 720 32.56 -25.47 10.15
C THR A 720 31.54 -24.38 9.87
N VAL A 721 30.44 -24.36 10.64
CA VAL A 721 29.42 -23.31 10.54
C VAL A 721 29.70 -22.26 11.61
N GLU A 722 29.93 -21.03 11.18
CA GLU A 722 30.17 -19.90 12.07
C GLU A 722 29.09 -18.82 11.88
N CYS A 723 28.69 -18.22 13.00
CA CYS A 723 27.77 -17.08 12.98
C CYS A 723 28.40 -15.88 13.68
N ARG A 724 28.08 -14.69 13.15
CA ARG A 724 28.33 -13.41 13.78
C ARG A 724 27.09 -12.98 14.51
N CYS A 725 27.23 -12.43 15.71
CA CYS A 725 26.10 -12.02 16.54
C CYS A 725 26.33 -10.65 17.16
N GLY A 726 25.30 -9.81 17.11
CA GLY A 726 25.20 -8.56 17.87
C GLY A 726 23.89 -8.50 18.62
N TYR A 727 23.79 -7.63 19.61
CA TYR A 727 22.56 -7.45 20.37
C TYR A 727 22.30 -6.01 20.78
N ALA A 728 21.03 -5.68 20.97
CA ALA A 728 20.55 -4.44 21.56
C ALA A 728 19.66 -4.74 22.78
N PHE A 729 19.77 -3.91 23.82
CA PHE A 729 18.97 -4.01 25.04
C PHE A 729 18.10 -2.76 25.20
N SER A 730 16.84 -2.94 25.62
CA SER A 730 15.94 -1.84 25.94
C SER A 730 15.06 -2.14 27.15
N GLN A 731 15.00 -1.17 28.08
CA GLN A 731 14.05 -1.19 29.21
C GLN A 731 12.66 -0.71 28.82
N ALA A 732 12.56 0.06 27.72
CA ALA A 732 11.32 0.55 27.16
C ALA A 732 11.34 0.28 25.65
N PRO A 733 10.97 -0.95 25.20
CA PRO A 733 11.09 -1.31 23.81
C PRO A 733 10.22 -0.38 22.94
N PRO A 734 10.76 0.10 21.78
CA PRO A 734 10.00 0.92 20.83
C PRO A 734 8.84 0.15 20.22
N ASP A 735 7.94 0.84 19.53
CA ASP A 735 6.79 0.21 18.84
C ASP A 735 7.23 -0.62 17.61
N SER A 736 8.27 -0.17 16.91
CA SER A 736 8.91 -0.92 15.82
C SER A 736 10.24 -1.53 16.29
N PRO A 737 10.63 -2.73 15.79
CA PRO A 737 11.94 -3.32 16.09
C PRO A 737 13.11 -2.62 15.41
N ASP A 738 12.89 -1.72 14.44
CA ASP A 738 13.90 -1.18 13.54
C ASP A 738 15.07 -0.50 14.27
N GLU A 739 14.78 0.26 15.35
CA GLU A 739 15.81 0.88 16.15
C GLU A 739 16.69 -0.15 16.89
N LEU A 740 16.07 -1.20 17.44
CA LEU A 740 16.81 -2.26 18.13
C LEU A 740 17.60 -3.12 17.14
N LEU A 741 17.06 -3.37 15.94
CA LEU A 741 17.77 -4.06 14.86
C LEU A 741 19.03 -3.27 14.48
N ARG A 742 18.89 -1.98 14.22
CA ARG A 742 20.04 -1.10 13.89
C ARG A 742 21.12 -1.11 14.98
N LEU A 743 20.72 -1.00 16.25
CA LEU A 743 21.65 -1.04 17.37
C LEU A 743 22.35 -2.39 17.52
N ALA A 744 21.63 -3.49 17.28
CA ALA A 744 22.19 -4.83 17.29
C ALA A 744 23.19 -5.07 16.16
N ASP A 745 22.91 -4.53 14.97
CA ASP A 745 23.83 -4.54 13.83
C ASP A 745 25.09 -3.72 14.10
N GLU A 746 24.95 -2.54 14.71
CA GLU A 746 26.10 -1.70 15.11
C GLU A 746 27.00 -2.43 16.13
N ASP A 747 26.41 -3.13 17.11
CA ASP A 747 27.17 -3.98 18.05
C ASP A 747 27.90 -5.12 17.31
N MET A 748 27.22 -5.76 16.35
CA MET A 748 27.81 -6.83 15.54
C MET A 748 28.99 -6.32 14.70
N GLN A 749 28.89 -5.13 14.09
CA GLN A 749 29.95 -4.49 13.33
C GLN A 749 31.10 -3.99 14.22
N GLY A 750 30.81 -3.43 15.40
CA GLY A 750 31.81 -3.01 16.39
C GLY A 750 32.67 -4.16 16.89
N LYS A 751 32.14 -5.36 17.00
CA LYS A 751 32.91 -6.58 17.33
C LYS A 751 33.83 -7.01 16.19
N ARG A 752 33.50 -6.68 14.92
CA ARG A 752 34.38 -6.91 13.75
C ARG A 752 35.69 -6.12 13.86
N SER A 753 35.62 -4.87 14.26
CA SER A 753 36.82 -3.99 14.36
C SER A 753 37.77 -4.38 15.48
N LYS A 754 37.27 -5.01 16.55
CA LYS A 754 38.07 -5.51 17.69
C LYS A 754 38.75 -6.86 17.44
N ARG A 755 38.22 -7.68 16.53
CA ARG A 755 38.81 -8.99 16.15
C ARG A 755 39.80 -8.91 14.98
N ALA A 756 39.76 -7.82 14.21
CA ALA A 756 40.69 -7.56 13.10
C ALA A 756 41.98 -6.82 13.51
N LYS A 757 42.13 -6.52 14.79
CA LYS A 757 43.38 -6.06 15.46
C LYS A 757 43.92 -7.15 16.36
#